data_c87ab3d02bf1d12491fcad959aae8a0c
#
_entry.id   c87ab3d02bf1d12491fcad959aae8a0c
#
_cell.length_a   1.000
_cell.length_b   1.000
_cell.length_c   1.000
_cell.angle_alpha   90.00
_cell.angle_beta   90.00
_cell.angle_gamma   90.00
#
_symmetry.space_group_name_H-M   'P 1'
#
loop_
_entity.id
_entity.type
_entity.pdbx_description
1 polymer ?
#
loop_
_entity_poly.entity_id
_entity_poly.type
_entity_poly.pdbx_seq_one_letter_code
_entity_poly.pdbx_strand_id
1 'polypeptide(L)'
;MNSILDQDIMFLPGVGPKKKEILSKELGINSYSDLLEYYPYKYVDRSKVFHISELNADMPFVQLKGKILSYDEIDTGKRNKLLVAHFSDGYGVADLIWYRGAQYIMKTYRVGTEYLVFGKPTVFNGRFQFTHPDMDDATNLQISEMGMQPYYSLTENLRKRGYTSRSIEKMTKQLVTILPPLPETLPSHIVDRLHLVSRDAAVRMIHYPHSHQEMQKAQVRLKFEELFYVQLNIIRYATDQRRKFRGYVFNRIADIFNGFYAHHLPFELTGAQKRVMHEIRADMCSGRQMNRLLQGDVGSGKTLVALMTMLIALDNGYQACMMAPTEILAEQHLQTICDFLQGMDIRVELLTGIVKGKKREKILADLATGDIQILVGTHAILEDPVVFRRLGVAVIDEQHRFGVAQRAKLWNKSENPPHILVMTATPIPRTLAMTIYGDLDVSVIDELPPGRKPIQTLHKFDTQLTSLYQSIRRQINLGRQVYIVFPLIKESEKSDLKNLEEGYETLKQAFPEFKLSKIHGKMKSAEKEVEMEQFVKDETQILVATTVIEVGVNVPNASVMVILDAQRFGLSQLHQLRGRVGRGSDQSYCILVTNYKLSEETRKRIDIMCDTNDGFRIAEADLKLRGPGDLEGTQQSGMAFDLKIANIARDGQLVQLARNEAQEIIDNDPQCNAPQNALLWNRLKELKKTHINWAAIS
;
A
#
# COMPACT_ATOMS: atom_id res chain seq x y z
N MET A 1 7.00 -1.14 38.44
CA MET A 1 7.21 -2.60 38.60
C MET A 1 7.46 -3.15 37.21
N ASN A 2 8.63 -3.78 36.99
CA ASN A 2 8.84 -4.45 35.70
C ASN A 2 7.79 -5.57 35.55
N SER A 3 7.05 -5.54 34.47
CA SER A 3 6.10 -6.60 34.15
C SER A 3 6.87 -7.91 33.93
N ILE A 4 6.29 -9.05 34.33
CA ILE A 4 6.85 -10.38 34.04
C ILE A 4 7.10 -10.54 32.53
N LEU A 5 6.39 -9.79 31.69
CA LEU A 5 6.53 -9.77 30.23
C LEU A 5 7.84 -9.12 29.76
N ASP A 6 8.44 -8.23 30.58
CA ASP A 6 9.72 -7.57 30.28
C ASP A 6 10.92 -8.47 30.64
N GLN A 7 10.67 -9.65 31.19
CA GLN A 7 11.72 -10.58 31.55
C GLN A 7 12.44 -11.10 30.31
N ASP A 8 13.76 -11.18 30.42
CA ASP A 8 14.62 -11.65 29.34
C ASP A 8 14.32 -13.12 28.99
N ILE A 9 14.25 -13.43 27.68
CA ILE A 9 13.94 -14.75 27.15
C ILE A 9 14.89 -15.85 27.62
N MET A 10 16.10 -15.50 28.02
CA MET A 10 17.09 -16.48 28.53
C MET A 10 16.63 -17.21 29.80
N PHE A 11 15.70 -16.62 30.56
CA PHE A 11 15.15 -17.21 31.78
C PHE A 11 14.02 -18.19 31.51
N LEU A 12 13.56 -18.29 30.27
CA LEU A 12 12.60 -19.33 29.91
C LEU A 12 13.29 -20.70 29.95
N PRO A 13 12.75 -21.68 30.70
CA PRO A 13 13.34 -23.01 30.76
C PRO A 13 13.64 -23.57 29.36
N GLY A 14 14.88 -24.06 29.16
CA GLY A 14 15.32 -24.58 27.87
C GLY A 14 15.80 -23.55 26.82
N VAL A 15 15.82 -22.25 27.13
CA VAL A 15 16.35 -21.19 26.25
C VAL A 15 17.70 -20.79 26.79
N GLY A 16 18.47 -20.82 27.38
CA GLY A 16 19.78 -20.34 27.85
C GLY A 16 20.47 -19.32 26.91
N PRO A 17 21.63 -18.78 27.29
CA PRO A 17 22.26 -17.64 26.63
C PRO A 17 22.51 -17.82 25.12
N LYS A 18 22.98 -19.02 24.71
CA LYS A 18 23.25 -19.31 23.30
C LYS A 18 22.00 -19.26 22.40
N LYS A 19 20.87 -19.80 22.90
CA LYS A 19 19.61 -19.74 22.16
C LYS A 19 19.06 -18.33 22.14
N LYS A 20 19.14 -17.58 23.26
CA LYS A 20 18.78 -16.16 23.29
C LYS A 20 19.49 -15.38 22.21
N GLU A 21 20.83 -15.48 22.13
CA GLU A 21 21.61 -14.73 21.13
C GLU A 21 21.11 -14.99 19.70
N ILE A 22 20.81 -16.28 19.40
CA ILE A 22 20.28 -16.67 18.09
C ILE A 22 18.88 -16.11 17.85
N LEU A 23 17.97 -16.24 18.83
CA LEU A 23 16.59 -15.73 18.72
C LEU A 23 16.56 -14.21 18.60
N SER A 24 17.41 -13.50 19.35
CA SER A 24 17.55 -12.06 19.27
C SER A 24 18.01 -11.61 17.88
N LYS A 25 19.07 -12.23 17.35
CA LYS A 25 19.67 -11.85 16.07
C LYS A 25 18.77 -12.19 14.87
N GLU A 26 18.11 -13.33 14.90
CA GLU A 26 17.39 -13.87 13.75
C GLU A 26 15.89 -13.49 13.74
N LEU A 27 15.27 -13.33 14.90
CA LEU A 27 13.85 -13.08 15.05
C LEU A 27 13.53 -11.82 15.86
N GLY A 28 14.51 -11.12 16.42
CA GLY A 28 14.29 -9.96 17.27
C GLY A 28 13.68 -10.29 18.65
N ILE A 29 13.66 -11.58 19.06
CA ILE A 29 13.03 -12.02 20.31
C ILE A 29 14.04 -11.88 21.46
N ASN A 30 13.80 -10.91 22.36
CA ASN A 30 14.64 -10.61 23.51
C ASN A 30 13.94 -10.88 24.86
N SER A 31 12.61 -10.71 24.89
CA SER A 31 11.80 -10.79 26.10
C SER A 31 10.66 -11.79 25.98
N TYR A 32 9.97 -12.04 27.09
CA TYR A 32 8.74 -12.84 27.08
C TYR A 32 7.64 -12.20 26.24
N SER A 33 7.56 -10.86 26.26
CA SER A 33 6.63 -10.11 25.40
C SER A 33 6.89 -10.36 23.93
N ASP A 34 8.16 -10.30 23.50
CA ASP A 34 8.51 -10.52 22.09
C ASP A 34 8.12 -11.92 21.62
N LEU A 35 8.30 -12.92 22.47
CA LEU A 35 7.91 -14.31 22.13
C LEU A 35 6.40 -14.48 22.04
N LEU A 36 5.61 -13.84 22.94
CA LEU A 36 4.14 -13.85 22.91
C LEU A 36 3.58 -13.09 21.71
N GLU A 37 4.28 -12.06 21.25
CA GLU A 37 3.88 -11.27 20.10
C GLU A 37 4.44 -11.82 18.78
N TYR A 38 5.18 -12.93 18.84
CA TYR A 38 5.63 -13.66 17.65
C TYR A 38 4.54 -14.63 17.18
N TYR A 39 3.58 -14.11 16.42
CA TYR A 39 2.37 -14.84 16.05
C TYR A 39 2.61 -15.88 14.96
N PRO A 40 1.85 -17.00 14.97
CA PRO A 40 1.86 -17.98 13.89
C PRO A 40 1.37 -17.37 12.57
N TYR A 41 2.03 -17.70 11.46
CA TYR A 41 1.60 -17.23 10.14
C TYR A 41 0.54 -18.11 9.47
N LYS A 42 0.42 -19.37 9.91
CA LYS A 42 -0.63 -20.32 9.47
C LYS A 42 -0.92 -21.34 10.56
N TYR A 43 -2.05 -22.01 10.39
CA TYR A 43 -2.47 -23.13 11.24
C TYR A 43 -2.80 -24.32 10.37
N VAL A 44 -2.63 -25.50 10.94
CA VAL A 44 -2.98 -26.76 10.32
C VAL A 44 -3.88 -27.53 11.27
N ASP A 45 -5.04 -27.91 10.77
CA ASP A 45 -6.01 -28.70 11.51
C ASP A 45 -5.49 -30.14 11.64
N ARG A 46 -5.22 -30.56 12.88
CA ARG A 46 -4.81 -31.93 13.24
C ARG A 46 -5.90 -32.69 13.99
N SER A 47 -7.11 -32.15 14.07
CA SER A 47 -8.23 -32.82 14.72
C SER A 47 -8.79 -33.99 13.90
N LYS A 48 -8.54 -33.98 12.58
CA LYS A 48 -9.02 -35.02 11.66
C LYS A 48 -7.92 -36.03 11.32
N VAL A 49 -8.22 -37.29 11.51
CA VAL A 49 -7.41 -38.42 11.05
C VAL A 49 -8.12 -39.02 9.84
N PHE A 50 -7.39 -39.13 8.73
CA PHE A 50 -7.87 -39.71 7.49
C PHE A 50 -7.41 -41.17 7.39
N HIS A 51 -8.15 -41.98 6.64
CA HIS A 51 -7.69 -43.27 6.19
C HIS A 51 -6.90 -43.18 4.88
N ILE A 52 -5.94 -44.08 4.69
CA ILE A 52 -5.14 -44.11 3.45
C ILE A 52 -6.02 -44.29 2.22
N SER A 53 -7.15 -45.04 2.37
CA SER A 53 -8.14 -45.23 1.33
C SER A 53 -8.91 -43.98 0.92
N GLU A 54 -8.93 -42.94 1.77
CA GLU A 54 -9.63 -41.66 1.54
C GLU A 54 -8.74 -40.60 0.88
N LEU A 55 -7.45 -40.92 0.70
CA LEU A 55 -6.48 -39.95 0.16
C LEU A 55 -6.70 -39.72 -1.33
N ASN A 56 -6.45 -38.46 -1.74
CA ASN A 56 -6.27 -38.09 -3.13
C ASN A 56 -5.04 -37.17 -3.28
N ALA A 57 -4.50 -37.04 -4.50
CA ALA A 57 -3.27 -36.30 -4.77
C ALA A 57 -3.40 -34.78 -4.58
N ASP A 58 -4.62 -34.24 -4.60
CA ASP A 58 -4.90 -32.80 -4.47
C ASP A 58 -5.13 -32.37 -3.02
N MET A 59 -5.16 -33.34 -2.09
CA MET A 59 -5.33 -33.02 -0.67
C MET A 59 -4.17 -32.17 -0.14
N PRO A 60 -4.47 -31.22 0.75
CA PRO A 60 -3.45 -30.50 1.50
C PRO A 60 -2.72 -31.45 2.47
N PHE A 61 -2.05 -30.92 3.48
CA PHE A 61 -1.49 -31.76 4.53
C PHE A 61 -2.59 -32.52 5.28
N VAL A 62 -2.38 -33.84 5.47
CA VAL A 62 -3.32 -34.75 6.12
C VAL A 62 -2.62 -35.47 7.28
N GLN A 63 -3.41 -35.94 8.26
CA GLN A 63 -2.96 -36.76 9.37
C GLN A 63 -3.49 -38.18 9.22
N LEU A 64 -2.59 -39.15 9.35
CA LEU A 64 -2.91 -40.58 9.33
C LEU A 64 -2.54 -41.18 10.68
N LYS A 65 -3.26 -42.23 11.10
CA LYS A 65 -2.91 -43.05 12.26
C LYS A 65 -2.68 -44.48 11.80
N GLY A 66 -1.53 -45.06 12.16
CA GLY A 66 -1.20 -46.43 11.75
C GLY A 66 0.13 -46.90 12.28
N LYS A 67 0.66 -47.98 11.70
CA LYS A 67 1.91 -48.65 12.14
C LYS A 67 2.90 -48.74 11.01
N ILE A 68 4.20 -48.65 11.32
CA ILE A 68 5.26 -48.97 10.37
C ILE A 68 5.33 -50.49 10.28
N LEU A 69 5.25 -51.03 9.07
CA LEU A 69 5.33 -52.47 8.79
C LEU A 69 6.77 -52.90 8.59
N SER A 70 7.52 -52.16 7.78
CA SER A 70 8.94 -52.48 7.46
C SER A 70 9.65 -51.21 6.98
N TYR A 71 10.98 -51.34 6.89
CA TYR A 71 11.88 -50.32 6.33
C TYR A 71 12.64 -50.90 5.15
N ASP A 72 12.77 -50.13 4.07
CA ASP A 72 13.61 -50.40 2.94
C ASP A 72 14.68 -49.30 2.79
N GLU A 73 15.94 -49.67 2.62
CA GLU A 73 17.02 -48.76 2.26
C GLU A 73 17.30 -48.91 0.76
N ILE A 74 17.02 -47.85 -0.03
CA ILE A 74 17.26 -47.83 -1.46
C ILE A 74 18.56 -47.07 -1.74
N ASP A 75 19.51 -47.72 -2.40
CA ASP A 75 20.72 -47.09 -2.86
C ASP A 75 20.45 -46.31 -4.15
N THR A 76 20.57 -44.99 -4.08
CA THR A 76 20.33 -44.09 -5.23
C THR A 76 21.59 -43.78 -6.03
N GLY A 77 22.71 -44.49 -5.76
CA GLY A 77 24.01 -44.21 -6.41
C GLY A 77 24.63 -42.86 -6.00
N LYS A 78 24.00 -42.11 -5.09
CA LYS A 78 24.50 -40.87 -4.47
C LYS A 78 24.92 -41.14 -3.02
N ARG A 79 25.75 -40.27 -2.46
CA ARG A 79 26.34 -40.40 -1.10
C ARG A 79 25.34 -40.67 0.06
N ASN A 80 24.03 -40.56 -0.15
CA ASN A 80 23.00 -40.78 0.86
C ASN A 80 22.03 -41.87 0.36
N LYS A 81 21.74 -42.86 1.19
CA LYS A 81 20.71 -43.85 0.97
C LYS A 81 19.33 -43.24 1.24
N LEU A 82 18.33 -43.57 0.41
CA LEU A 82 16.94 -43.24 0.60
C LEU A 82 16.31 -44.25 1.56
N LEU A 83 15.71 -43.77 2.65
CA LEU A 83 14.92 -44.61 3.55
C LEU A 83 13.45 -44.53 3.19
N VAL A 84 12.82 -45.69 3.02
CA VAL A 84 11.38 -45.83 2.81
C VAL A 84 10.81 -46.66 3.95
N ALA A 85 9.78 -46.14 4.65
CA ALA A 85 9.03 -46.93 5.61
C ALA A 85 7.65 -47.22 5.04
N HIS A 86 7.26 -48.49 5.02
CA HIS A 86 5.92 -48.90 4.64
C HIS A 86 4.99 -48.74 5.84
N PHE A 87 4.03 -47.84 5.71
CA PHE A 87 3.10 -47.46 6.76
C PHE A 87 1.67 -47.91 6.43
N SER A 88 0.99 -48.53 7.38
CA SER A 88 -0.39 -49.00 7.19
C SER A 88 -1.30 -48.58 8.34
N ASP A 89 -2.50 -48.17 7.98
CA ASP A 89 -3.63 -47.89 8.90
C ASP A 89 -4.63 -49.05 9.01
N GLY A 90 -4.31 -50.19 8.35
CA GLY A 90 -5.20 -51.36 8.24
C GLY A 90 -6.18 -51.30 7.06
N TYR A 91 -6.37 -50.15 6.41
CA TYR A 91 -7.22 -49.95 5.23
C TYR A 91 -6.40 -49.71 3.96
N GLY A 92 -5.13 -49.40 4.09
CA GLY A 92 -4.22 -49.18 2.98
C GLY A 92 -2.76 -49.17 3.40
N VAL A 93 -1.86 -48.98 2.42
CA VAL A 93 -0.42 -48.83 2.64
C VAL A 93 0.07 -47.55 1.95
N ALA A 94 0.85 -46.75 2.65
CA ALA A 94 1.53 -45.56 2.13
C ALA A 94 3.02 -45.62 2.45
N ASP A 95 3.85 -44.96 1.64
CA ASP A 95 5.30 -44.94 1.79
C ASP A 95 5.75 -43.62 2.45
N LEU A 96 6.49 -43.71 3.54
CA LEU A 96 7.11 -42.58 4.23
C LEU A 96 8.57 -42.49 3.81
N ILE A 97 9.00 -41.36 3.28
CA ILE A 97 10.30 -41.20 2.59
C ILE A 97 11.20 -40.20 3.29
N TRP A 98 12.47 -40.58 3.55
CA TRP A 98 13.49 -39.69 4.05
C TRP A 98 14.78 -39.81 3.21
N TYR A 99 15.21 -38.63 2.72
CA TYR A 99 16.48 -38.55 1.94
C TYR A 99 17.73 -38.45 2.80
N ARG A 100 17.60 -38.26 4.13
CA ARG A 100 18.71 -38.13 5.08
C ARG A 100 18.28 -38.64 6.45
N GLY A 101 19.27 -39.09 7.24
CA GLY A 101 19.06 -39.44 8.64
C GLY A 101 18.46 -40.84 8.86
N ALA A 102 18.61 -41.78 7.93
CA ALA A 102 18.06 -43.13 8.00
C ALA A 102 18.26 -43.82 9.35
N GLN A 103 19.50 -43.85 9.84
CA GLN A 103 19.84 -44.50 11.13
C GLN A 103 19.11 -43.84 12.33
N TYR A 104 18.96 -42.50 12.31
CA TYR A 104 18.25 -41.79 13.36
C TYR A 104 16.75 -42.13 13.31
N ILE A 105 16.15 -42.12 12.12
CA ILE A 105 14.71 -42.43 11.91
C ILE A 105 14.41 -43.86 12.40
N MET A 106 15.19 -44.86 11.98
CA MET A 106 14.98 -46.25 12.39
C MET A 106 15.18 -46.47 13.89
N LYS A 107 16.04 -45.71 14.55
CA LYS A 107 16.17 -45.73 16.02
C LYS A 107 15.01 -45.08 16.74
N THR A 108 14.46 -44.02 16.18
CA THR A 108 13.44 -43.22 16.80
C THR A 108 12.02 -43.84 16.63
N TYR A 109 11.75 -44.37 15.43
CA TYR A 109 10.45 -44.95 15.10
C TYR A 109 10.60 -46.47 14.91
N ARG A 110 9.87 -47.22 15.73
CA ARG A 110 9.95 -48.68 15.75
C ARG A 110 8.87 -49.34 14.92
N VAL A 111 9.20 -50.43 14.25
CA VAL A 111 8.22 -51.26 13.54
C VAL A 111 7.19 -51.79 14.53
N GLY A 112 5.94 -51.83 14.12
CA GLY A 112 4.80 -52.31 14.89
C GLY A 112 4.21 -51.33 15.92
N THR A 113 4.89 -50.21 16.18
CA THR A 113 4.36 -49.15 17.05
C THR A 113 3.38 -48.25 16.29
N GLU A 114 2.34 -47.78 16.95
CA GLU A 114 1.36 -46.84 16.38
C GLU A 114 1.88 -45.42 16.40
N TYR A 115 1.83 -44.79 15.24
CA TYR A 115 2.23 -43.40 15.03
C TYR A 115 1.12 -42.58 14.38
N LEU A 116 1.10 -41.31 14.70
CA LEU A 116 0.39 -40.29 13.92
C LEU A 116 1.40 -39.71 12.93
N VAL A 117 1.06 -39.86 11.65
CA VAL A 117 1.87 -39.36 10.51
C VAL A 117 1.19 -38.15 9.92
N PHE A 118 1.89 -37.03 9.85
CA PHE A 118 1.37 -35.81 9.26
C PHE A 118 2.25 -35.35 8.10
N GLY A 119 1.64 -35.14 6.93
CA GLY A 119 2.37 -34.74 5.73
C GLY A 119 1.45 -34.44 4.54
N LYS A 120 2.03 -33.99 3.43
CA LYS A 120 1.32 -33.80 2.17
C LYS A 120 1.39 -35.11 1.39
N PRO A 121 0.23 -35.70 1.00
CA PRO A 121 0.23 -36.88 0.16
C PRO A 121 0.69 -36.51 -1.26
N THR A 122 1.50 -37.37 -1.83
CA THR A 122 1.91 -37.37 -3.25
C THR A 122 1.74 -38.76 -3.80
N VAL A 123 1.52 -38.90 -5.10
CA VAL A 123 1.37 -40.22 -5.72
C VAL A 123 2.58 -40.52 -6.58
N PHE A 124 3.18 -41.69 -6.37
CA PHE A 124 4.28 -42.18 -7.19
C PHE A 124 4.09 -43.70 -7.39
N ASN A 125 4.17 -44.15 -8.64
CA ASN A 125 3.93 -45.54 -9.02
C ASN A 125 2.62 -46.15 -8.46
N GLY A 126 1.56 -45.35 -8.41
CA GLY A 126 0.24 -45.79 -7.92
C GLY A 126 0.11 -45.92 -6.40
N ARG A 127 1.12 -45.54 -5.62
CA ARG A 127 1.09 -45.48 -4.14
C ARG A 127 1.19 -44.08 -3.61
N PHE A 128 0.52 -43.81 -2.50
CA PHE A 128 0.67 -42.55 -1.77
C PHE A 128 2.02 -42.54 -1.04
N GLN A 129 2.69 -41.39 -1.14
CA GLN A 129 4.00 -41.16 -0.50
C GLN A 129 3.96 -39.86 0.32
N PHE A 130 4.66 -39.88 1.46
CA PHE A 130 4.86 -38.74 2.33
C PHE A 130 6.36 -38.46 2.48
N THR A 131 6.81 -37.34 1.97
CA THR A 131 8.23 -36.96 2.01
C THR A 131 8.54 -36.20 3.31
N HIS A 132 9.47 -36.70 4.11
CA HIS A 132 9.83 -36.14 5.42
C HIS A 132 8.61 -35.80 6.28
N PRO A 133 7.69 -36.77 6.51
CA PRO A 133 6.52 -36.50 7.33
C PRO A 133 6.90 -36.20 8.79
N ASP A 134 6.07 -35.41 9.45
CA ASP A 134 6.10 -35.31 10.91
C ASP A 134 5.47 -36.56 11.51
N MET A 135 6.12 -37.12 12.53
CA MET A 135 5.62 -38.32 13.21
C MET A 135 5.59 -38.13 14.72
N ASP A 136 4.47 -38.48 15.32
CA ASP A 136 4.25 -38.48 16.78
C ASP A 136 3.81 -39.86 17.25
N ASP A 137 4.23 -40.27 18.45
CA ASP A 137 3.82 -41.52 19.07
C ASP A 137 2.32 -41.45 19.45
N ALA A 138 1.51 -42.34 18.91
CA ALA A 138 0.06 -42.33 19.09
C ALA A 138 -0.41 -42.93 20.43
N THR A 139 0.49 -43.59 21.18
CA THR A 139 0.12 -44.29 22.43
C THR A 139 -0.21 -43.37 23.59
N ASN A 140 0.30 -42.13 23.59
CA ASN A 140 0.15 -41.17 24.67
C ASN A 140 -0.62 -39.88 24.26
N LEU A 141 -1.18 -39.83 23.06
CA LEU A 141 -1.87 -38.65 22.56
C LEU A 141 -3.37 -38.89 22.39
N GLN A 142 -4.17 -38.10 23.10
CA GLN A 142 -5.60 -38.04 22.82
C GLN A 142 -5.84 -37.17 21.60
N ILE A 143 -6.32 -37.76 20.50
CA ILE A 143 -6.60 -37.04 19.21
C ILE A 143 -7.60 -35.90 19.41
N SER A 144 -8.53 -36.05 20.39
CA SER A 144 -9.50 -35.03 20.78
C SER A 144 -8.88 -33.76 21.37
N GLU A 145 -7.63 -33.81 21.83
CA GLU A 145 -6.89 -32.66 22.37
C GLU A 145 -6.03 -31.97 21.29
N MET A 146 -5.93 -32.55 20.09
CA MET A 146 -5.21 -31.99 18.98
C MET A 146 -6.09 -30.98 18.25
N GLY A 147 -5.86 -29.70 18.53
CA GLY A 147 -6.51 -28.58 17.85
C GLY A 147 -5.77 -28.14 16.58
N MET A 148 -5.86 -26.87 16.30
CA MET A 148 -5.16 -26.21 15.20
C MET A 148 -3.69 -26.01 15.56
N GLN A 149 -2.78 -26.74 14.91
CA GLN A 149 -1.33 -26.57 15.17
C GLN A 149 -0.80 -25.28 14.56
N PRO A 150 -0.15 -24.41 15.35
CA PRO A 150 0.45 -23.17 14.85
C PRO A 150 1.77 -23.42 14.11
N TYR A 151 1.98 -22.66 13.03
CA TYR A 151 3.24 -22.64 12.30
C TYR A 151 3.89 -21.25 12.37
N TYR A 152 5.14 -21.21 12.84
CA TYR A 152 5.93 -19.99 13.02
C TYR A 152 6.94 -19.83 11.88
N SER A 153 7.13 -18.58 11.44
CA SER A 153 8.14 -18.23 10.45
C SER A 153 9.55 -18.49 10.98
N LEU A 154 10.46 -18.87 10.10
CA LEU A 154 11.86 -19.11 10.45
C LEU A 154 12.76 -18.61 9.32
N THR A 155 13.87 -17.97 9.68
CA THR A 155 14.89 -17.59 8.71
C THR A 155 15.62 -18.85 8.17
N GLU A 156 16.26 -18.74 7.01
CA GLU A 156 17.07 -19.84 6.48
C GLU A 156 18.20 -20.24 7.43
N ASN A 157 18.77 -19.27 8.13
CA ASN A 157 19.85 -19.52 9.09
C ASN A 157 19.39 -20.37 10.28
N LEU A 158 18.18 -20.09 10.80
CA LEU A 158 17.58 -20.92 11.87
C LEU A 158 17.34 -22.35 11.38
N ARG A 159 16.79 -22.51 10.17
CA ARG A 159 16.56 -23.84 9.58
C ARG A 159 17.88 -24.63 9.39
N LYS A 160 18.93 -23.96 8.92
CA LYS A 160 20.28 -24.58 8.79
C LYS A 160 20.86 -25.02 10.14
N ARG A 161 20.48 -24.34 11.25
CA ARG A 161 20.88 -24.68 12.63
C ARG A 161 19.97 -25.72 13.29
N GLY A 162 19.00 -26.28 12.56
CA GLY A 162 18.08 -27.33 13.05
C GLY A 162 16.88 -26.83 13.83
N TYR A 163 16.57 -25.51 13.81
CA TYR A 163 15.33 -25.00 14.37
C TYR A 163 14.16 -25.31 13.45
N THR A 164 13.06 -25.68 14.05
CA THR A 164 11.78 -25.93 13.36
C THR A 164 10.68 -25.08 13.96
N SER A 165 9.53 -24.97 13.28
CA SER A 165 8.34 -24.32 13.84
C SER A 165 7.96 -24.91 15.22
N ARG A 166 8.10 -26.23 15.38
CA ARG A 166 7.89 -26.91 16.68
C ARG A 166 8.84 -26.45 17.78
N SER A 167 10.05 -25.96 17.42
CA SER A 167 10.97 -25.42 18.42
C SER A 167 10.43 -24.13 19.04
N ILE A 168 9.82 -23.26 18.22
CA ILE A 168 9.16 -22.03 18.70
C ILE A 168 7.87 -22.39 19.46
N GLU A 169 7.05 -23.29 18.89
CA GLU A 169 5.83 -23.79 19.54
C GLU A 169 6.07 -24.32 20.98
N LYS A 170 7.12 -25.10 21.17
CA LYS A 170 7.48 -25.58 22.51
C LYS A 170 7.82 -24.45 23.48
N MET A 171 8.56 -23.45 23.02
CA MET A 171 8.90 -22.28 23.84
C MET A 171 7.67 -21.43 24.17
N THR A 172 6.79 -21.18 23.21
CA THR A 172 5.56 -20.43 23.46
C THR A 172 4.62 -21.19 24.39
N LYS A 173 4.49 -22.53 24.23
CA LYS A 173 3.68 -23.37 25.12
C LYS A 173 4.15 -23.29 26.57
N GLN A 174 5.45 -23.41 26.76
CA GLN A 174 6.05 -23.32 28.08
C GLN A 174 5.83 -21.92 28.68
N LEU A 175 6.02 -20.87 27.91
CA LEU A 175 5.79 -19.50 28.35
C LEU A 175 4.32 -19.29 28.76
N VAL A 176 3.36 -19.66 27.90
CA VAL A 176 1.92 -19.52 28.17
C VAL A 176 1.48 -20.29 29.42
N THR A 177 2.14 -21.41 29.72
CA THR A 177 1.83 -22.23 30.93
C THR A 177 2.28 -21.56 32.22
N ILE A 178 3.40 -20.85 32.22
CA ILE A 178 3.97 -20.22 33.42
C ILE A 178 3.44 -18.81 33.68
N LEU A 179 2.84 -18.16 32.65
CA LEU A 179 2.35 -16.79 32.78
C LEU A 179 1.03 -16.73 33.56
N PRO A 180 0.91 -15.79 34.52
CA PRO A 180 -0.38 -15.45 35.11
C PRO A 180 -1.34 -14.88 34.06
N PRO A 181 -2.65 -14.76 34.38
CA PRO A 181 -3.57 -14.08 33.48
C PRO A 181 -3.08 -12.70 33.05
N LEU A 182 -3.09 -12.44 31.76
CA LEU A 182 -2.60 -11.17 31.21
C LEU A 182 -3.60 -10.05 31.48
N PRO A 183 -3.13 -8.88 31.92
CA PRO A 183 -4.01 -7.73 32.16
C PRO A 183 -4.66 -7.26 30.86
N GLU A 184 -5.91 -6.78 30.99
CA GLU A 184 -6.63 -6.18 29.87
C GLU A 184 -5.98 -4.86 29.45
N THR A 185 -6.09 -4.54 28.17
CA THR A 185 -5.52 -3.34 27.55
C THR A 185 -6.59 -2.44 26.95
N LEU A 186 -7.80 -2.95 26.72
CA LEU A 186 -8.95 -2.19 26.25
C LEU A 186 -9.94 -1.96 27.39
N PRO A 187 -10.65 -0.82 27.44
CA PRO A 187 -11.74 -0.61 28.37
C PRO A 187 -12.85 -1.62 28.19
N SER A 188 -13.52 -2.00 29.30
CA SER A 188 -14.60 -2.98 29.28
C SER A 188 -15.74 -2.59 28.32
N HIS A 189 -16.10 -1.30 28.26
CA HIS A 189 -17.16 -0.85 27.37
C HIS A 189 -16.89 -1.10 25.88
N ILE A 190 -15.61 -1.09 25.44
CA ILE A 190 -15.23 -1.46 24.05
C ILE A 190 -15.28 -2.98 23.88
N VAL A 191 -14.73 -3.72 24.84
CA VAL A 191 -14.72 -5.20 24.80
C VAL A 191 -16.14 -5.74 24.73
N ASP A 192 -17.05 -5.22 25.58
CA ASP A 192 -18.43 -5.66 25.66
C ASP A 192 -19.24 -5.26 24.40
N ARG A 193 -19.11 -4.02 23.95
CA ARG A 193 -19.81 -3.50 22.75
C ARG A 193 -19.46 -4.27 21.49
N LEU A 194 -18.18 -4.61 21.33
CA LEU A 194 -17.67 -5.31 20.15
C LEU A 194 -17.63 -6.84 20.33
N HIS A 195 -18.13 -7.35 21.45
CA HIS A 195 -18.13 -8.78 21.78
C HIS A 195 -16.74 -9.44 21.62
N LEU A 196 -15.69 -8.73 22.03
CA LEU A 196 -14.32 -9.21 21.93
C LEU A 196 -13.99 -10.17 23.10
N VAL A 197 -13.14 -11.13 22.83
CA VAL A 197 -12.56 -11.95 23.90
C VAL A 197 -11.54 -11.15 24.70
N SER A 198 -11.30 -11.53 25.97
CA SER A 198 -10.27 -10.88 26.79
C SER A 198 -8.88 -11.02 26.17
N ARG A 199 -7.95 -10.12 26.52
CA ARG A 199 -6.57 -10.18 26.03
C ARG A 199 -5.90 -11.50 26.36
N ASP A 200 -6.04 -11.98 27.60
CA ASP A 200 -5.47 -13.26 28.03
C ASP A 200 -6.00 -14.42 27.19
N ALA A 201 -7.31 -14.50 27.00
CA ALA A 201 -7.92 -15.52 26.14
C ALA A 201 -7.41 -15.41 24.70
N ALA A 202 -7.33 -14.21 24.13
CA ALA A 202 -6.87 -14.01 22.75
C ALA A 202 -5.42 -14.47 22.56
N VAL A 203 -4.51 -14.11 23.48
CA VAL A 203 -3.10 -14.51 23.40
C VAL A 203 -2.94 -16.03 23.54
N ARG A 204 -3.70 -16.67 24.40
CA ARG A 204 -3.67 -18.13 24.53
C ARG A 204 -4.26 -18.82 23.31
N MET A 205 -5.42 -18.37 22.83
CA MET A 205 -6.10 -18.91 21.66
C MET A 205 -5.31 -18.70 20.35
N ILE A 206 -4.54 -17.61 20.19
CA ILE A 206 -3.75 -17.39 18.97
C ILE A 206 -2.60 -18.38 18.86
N HIS A 207 -2.02 -18.81 19.97
CA HIS A 207 -0.94 -19.78 19.98
C HIS A 207 -1.46 -21.23 20.01
N TYR A 208 -2.58 -21.49 20.71
CA TYR A 208 -3.16 -22.83 20.94
C TYR A 208 -4.67 -22.82 20.77
N PRO A 209 -5.20 -22.59 19.57
CA PRO A 209 -6.64 -22.63 19.36
C PRO A 209 -7.14 -24.08 19.29
N HIS A 210 -8.23 -24.37 20.00
CA HIS A 210 -8.89 -25.67 19.91
C HIS A 210 -9.79 -25.78 18.67
N SER A 211 -10.21 -24.65 18.10
CA SER A 211 -11.08 -24.61 16.94
C SER A 211 -10.76 -23.44 16.02
N HIS A 212 -11.24 -23.52 14.78
CA HIS A 212 -11.16 -22.42 13.81
C HIS A 212 -11.89 -21.15 14.33
N GLN A 213 -12.98 -21.31 15.07
CA GLN A 213 -13.71 -20.18 15.66
C GLN A 213 -12.90 -19.47 16.73
N GLU A 214 -12.22 -20.20 17.62
CA GLU A 214 -11.33 -19.61 18.62
C GLU A 214 -10.18 -18.85 17.98
N MET A 215 -9.56 -19.44 16.97
CA MET A 215 -8.51 -18.78 16.19
C MET A 215 -9.01 -17.46 15.59
N GLN A 216 -10.19 -17.45 14.96
CA GLN A 216 -10.77 -16.23 14.38
C GLN A 216 -11.06 -15.17 15.45
N LYS A 217 -11.66 -15.55 16.58
CA LYS A 217 -11.92 -14.62 17.70
C LYS A 217 -10.63 -14.00 18.22
N ALA A 218 -9.58 -14.80 18.39
CA ALA A 218 -8.26 -14.32 18.82
C ALA A 218 -7.66 -13.35 17.79
N GLN A 219 -7.71 -13.70 16.49
CA GLN A 219 -7.23 -12.84 15.43
C GLN A 219 -7.96 -11.50 15.39
N VAL A 220 -9.29 -11.51 15.46
CA VAL A 220 -10.10 -10.28 15.46
C VAL A 220 -9.72 -9.40 16.64
N ARG A 221 -9.61 -9.98 17.84
CA ARG A 221 -9.25 -9.24 19.07
C ARG A 221 -7.87 -8.58 18.97
N LEU A 222 -6.85 -9.35 18.59
CA LEU A 222 -5.48 -8.87 18.54
C LEU A 222 -5.25 -7.86 17.39
N LYS A 223 -5.83 -8.12 16.22
CA LYS A 223 -5.79 -7.18 15.09
C LYS A 223 -6.51 -5.87 15.39
N PHE A 224 -7.69 -5.97 16.01
CA PHE A 224 -8.43 -4.77 16.44
C PHE A 224 -7.62 -3.95 17.42
N GLU A 225 -7.05 -4.57 18.46
CA GLU A 225 -6.22 -3.87 19.45
C GLU A 225 -5.06 -3.12 18.80
N GLU A 226 -4.31 -3.79 17.94
CA GLU A 226 -3.16 -3.21 17.25
C GLU A 226 -3.56 -2.01 16.39
N LEU A 227 -4.60 -2.16 15.57
CA LEU A 227 -5.12 -1.11 14.71
C LEU A 227 -5.74 0.05 15.52
N PHE A 228 -6.43 -0.28 16.63
CA PHE A 228 -7.06 0.72 17.49
C PHE A 228 -6.03 1.66 18.12
N TYR A 229 -4.93 1.13 18.66
CA TYR A 229 -3.87 1.97 19.24
C TYR A 229 -3.14 2.80 18.19
N VAL A 230 -2.98 2.29 16.98
CA VAL A 230 -2.45 3.07 15.86
C VAL A 230 -3.38 4.24 15.55
N GLN A 231 -4.69 3.98 15.35
CA GLN A 231 -5.67 5.02 15.03
C GLN A 231 -5.83 6.01 16.19
N LEU A 232 -5.89 5.55 17.41
CA LEU A 232 -5.99 6.41 18.60
C LEU A 232 -4.82 7.39 18.71
N ASN A 233 -3.60 6.92 18.44
CA ASN A 233 -2.42 7.77 18.46
C ASN A 233 -2.43 8.82 17.34
N ILE A 234 -2.82 8.41 16.12
CA ILE A 234 -2.93 9.29 14.96
C ILE A 234 -3.98 10.39 15.21
N ILE A 235 -5.20 10.01 15.61
CA ILE A 235 -6.30 10.95 15.84
C ILE A 235 -5.96 11.90 16.98
N ARG A 236 -5.37 11.39 18.06
CA ARG A 236 -4.93 12.22 19.17
C ARG A 236 -3.92 13.28 18.73
N TYR A 237 -2.90 12.86 17.96
CA TYR A 237 -1.90 13.80 17.45
C TYR A 237 -2.52 14.88 16.57
N ALA A 238 -3.37 14.47 15.61
CA ALA A 238 -4.10 15.40 14.74
C ALA A 238 -4.96 16.39 15.54
N THR A 239 -5.67 15.90 16.59
CA THR A 239 -6.49 16.74 17.48
C THR A 239 -5.63 17.71 18.30
N ASP A 240 -4.49 17.26 18.83
CA ASP A 240 -3.56 18.11 19.57
C ASP A 240 -2.98 19.22 18.67
N GLN A 241 -2.64 18.91 17.41
CA GLN A 241 -2.18 19.93 16.45
C GLN A 241 -3.29 20.93 16.10
N ARG A 242 -4.51 20.46 15.81
CA ARG A 242 -5.66 21.33 15.52
C ARG A 242 -6.02 22.27 16.66
N ARG A 243 -5.71 21.91 17.90
CA ARG A 243 -5.91 22.79 19.07
C ARG A 243 -4.83 23.85 19.22
N LYS A 244 -3.59 23.54 18.83
CA LYS A 244 -2.46 24.47 18.93
C LYS A 244 -2.55 25.60 17.91
N PHE A 245 -3.08 25.30 16.72
CA PHE A 245 -3.12 26.25 15.62
C PHE A 245 -4.56 26.67 15.31
N ARG A 246 -4.84 27.98 15.49
CA ARG A 246 -6.07 28.59 15.00
C ARG A 246 -5.94 28.79 13.48
N GLY A 247 -6.96 28.34 12.71
CA GLY A 247 -7.05 28.58 11.28
C GLY A 247 -7.70 29.94 10.99
N TYR A 248 -7.54 30.40 9.78
CA TYR A 248 -8.35 31.49 9.27
C TYR A 248 -9.83 31.07 9.15
N VAL A 249 -10.74 32.04 9.24
CA VAL A 249 -12.19 31.78 9.08
C VAL A 249 -12.64 32.45 7.79
N PHE A 250 -13.05 31.65 6.80
CA PHE A 250 -13.49 32.15 5.51
C PHE A 250 -15.00 31.99 5.37
N ASN A 251 -15.73 32.90 6.00
CA ASN A 251 -17.20 32.90 6.01
C ASN A 251 -17.81 33.52 4.75
N ARG A 252 -17.06 34.35 4.04
CA ARG A 252 -17.53 35.10 2.89
C ARG A 252 -17.38 34.28 1.60
N ILE A 253 -18.47 34.16 0.84
CA ILE A 253 -18.49 33.80 -0.56
C ILE A 253 -19.07 35.00 -1.27
N ALA A 254 -18.29 35.67 -2.09
CA ALA A 254 -18.67 36.97 -2.67
C ALA A 254 -18.52 36.94 -4.20
N ASP A 255 -18.22 38.07 -4.76
CA ASP A 255 -18.29 38.31 -6.21
C ASP A 255 -17.30 37.48 -7.03
N ILE A 256 -16.13 37.17 -6.47
CA ILE A 256 -15.09 36.38 -7.18
C ILE A 256 -15.60 34.95 -7.39
N PHE A 257 -15.97 34.27 -6.30
CA PHE A 257 -16.41 32.89 -6.38
C PHE A 257 -17.74 32.75 -7.13
N ASN A 258 -18.73 33.63 -6.82
CA ASN A 258 -20.03 33.58 -7.46
C ASN A 258 -19.95 33.94 -8.95
N GLY A 259 -19.16 34.94 -9.32
CA GLY A 259 -18.91 35.33 -10.72
C GLY A 259 -18.24 34.16 -11.50
N PHE A 260 -17.25 33.53 -10.92
CA PHE A 260 -16.62 32.34 -11.50
C PHE A 260 -17.63 31.22 -11.69
N TYR A 261 -18.41 30.89 -10.65
CA TYR A 261 -19.38 29.80 -10.68
C TYR A 261 -20.48 30.03 -11.71
N ALA A 262 -20.96 31.27 -11.85
CA ALA A 262 -22.06 31.62 -12.75
C ALA A 262 -21.65 31.76 -14.23
N HIS A 263 -20.41 32.21 -14.50
CA HIS A 263 -20.05 32.70 -15.87
C HIS A 263 -18.79 32.03 -16.46
N HIS A 264 -17.95 31.41 -15.63
CA HIS A 264 -16.65 30.88 -16.09
C HIS A 264 -16.53 29.35 -15.98
N LEU A 265 -17.51 28.65 -15.38
CA LEU A 265 -17.54 27.19 -15.38
C LEU A 265 -17.91 26.68 -16.79
N PRO A 266 -17.04 25.87 -17.43
CA PRO A 266 -17.32 25.35 -18.76
C PRO A 266 -18.32 24.19 -18.77
N PHE A 267 -18.67 23.65 -17.59
CA PHE A 267 -19.60 22.52 -17.40
C PHE A 267 -20.14 22.51 -15.96
N GLU A 268 -21.24 21.82 -15.76
CA GLU A 268 -21.79 21.60 -14.41
C GLU A 268 -20.89 20.71 -13.57
N LEU A 269 -20.75 21.05 -12.29
CA LEU A 269 -20.01 20.22 -11.34
C LEU A 269 -20.72 18.89 -11.12
N THR A 270 -19.94 17.81 -11.02
CA THR A 270 -20.46 16.49 -10.62
C THR A 270 -20.95 16.50 -9.18
N GLY A 271 -21.79 15.51 -8.82
CA GLY A 271 -22.25 15.33 -7.44
C GLY A 271 -21.08 15.19 -6.45
N ALA A 272 -20.04 14.45 -6.84
CA ALA A 272 -18.82 14.28 -6.03
C ALA A 272 -18.06 15.60 -5.84
N GLN A 273 -17.90 16.40 -6.89
CA GLN A 273 -17.25 17.72 -6.78
C GLN A 273 -18.03 18.67 -5.86
N LYS A 274 -19.36 18.71 -5.99
CA LYS A 274 -20.23 19.52 -5.10
C LYS A 274 -20.09 19.08 -3.65
N ARG A 275 -20.13 17.78 -3.37
CA ARG A 275 -19.91 17.20 -2.02
C ARG A 275 -18.58 17.63 -1.44
N VAL A 276 -17.49 17.48 -2.19
CA VAL A 276 -16.13 17.85 -1.75
C VAL A 276 -16.03 19.35 -1.48
N MET A 277 -16.61 20.20 -2.32
CA MET A 277 -16.64 21.65 -2.06
C MET A 277 -17.39 22.01 -0.77
N HIS A 278 -18.47 21.30 -0.44
CA HIS A 278 -19.15 21.47 0.84
C HIS A 278 -18.27 21.08 2.03
N GLU A 279 -17.53 19.96 1.94
CA GLU A 279 -16.59 19.53 2.96
C GLU A 279 -15.47 20.56 3.17
N ILE A 280 -14.85 21.04 2.10
CA ILE A 280 -13.79 22.06 2.12
C ILE A 280 -14.34 23.36 2.77
N ARG A 281 -15.51 23.81 2.36
CA ARG A 281 -16.13 24.99 2.92
C ARG A 281 -16.40 24.86 4.41
N ALA A 282 -16.93 23.73 4.86
CA ALA A 282 -17.17 23.47 6.27
C ALA A 282 -15.88 23.60 7.09
N ASP A 283 -14.78 23.05 6.58
CA ASP A 283 -13.48 23.19 7.24
C ASP A 283 -13.01 24.63 7.29
N MET A 284 -13.06 25.37 6.17
CA MET A 284 -12.60 26.76 6.08
C MET A 284 -13.42 27.73 6.95
N CYS A 285 -14.67 27.38 7.28
CA CYS A 285 -15.53 28.14 8.19
C CYS A 285 -15.34 27.77 9.67
N SER A 286 -14.68 26.65 9.97
CA SER A 286 -14.62 26.07 11.33
C SER A 286 -13.74 26.82 12.33
N GLY A 287 -12.92 27.78 11.89
CA GLY A 287 -11.89 28.44 12.72
C GLY A 287 -10.69 27.55 13.04
N ARG A 288 -10.62 26.38 12.44
CA ARG A 288 -9.48 25.46 12.51
C ARG A 288 -8.75 25.42 11.17
N GLN A 289 -7.44 25.16 11.21
CA GLN A 289 -6.70 24.95 9.97
C GLN A 289 -7.26 23.74 9.22
N MET A 290 -7.71 23.91 7.97
CA MET A 290 -8.02 22.80 7.09
C MET A 290 -6.70 22.11 6.69
N ASN A 291 -6.64 20.80 6.82
CA ASN A 291 -5.55 19.98 6.31
C ASN A 291 -6.20 18.77 5.63
N ARG A 292 -6.43 18.84 4.30
CA ARG A 292 -7.31 17.92 3.57
C ARG A 292 -6.62 17.30 2.37
N LEU A 293 -6.77 15.98 2.20
CA LEU A 293 -6.32 15.22 1.04
C LEU A 293 -7.49 15.05 0.06
N LEU A 294 -7.36 15.61 -1.12
CA LEU A 294 -8.28 15.45 -2.23
C LEU A 294 -7.78 14.34 -3.16
N GLN A 295 -8.49 13.24 -3.18
CA GLN A 295 -8.22 12.10 -4.05
C GLN A 295 -9.21 12.04 -5.20
N GLY A 296 -8.74 11.57 -6.34
CA GLY A 296 -9.59 11.31 -7.50
C GLY A 296 -8.76 10.85 -8.67
N ASP A 297 -9.36 10.15 -9.59
CA ASP A 297 -8.70 9.68 -10.80
C ASP A 297 -8.13 10.83 -11.64
N VAL A 298 -7.24 10.50 -12.58
CA VAL A 298 -6.73 11.45 -13.55
C VAL A 298 -7.89 12.04 -14.35
N GLY A 299 -8.01 13.38 -14.33
CA GLY A 299 -9.08 14.08 -15.03
C GLY A 299 -10.44 14.09 -14.31
N SER A 300 -10.51 13.77 -13.01
CA SER A 300 -11.73 13.92 -12.19
C SER A 300 -12.07 15.37 -11.84
N GLY A 301 -11.23 16.34 -12.26
CA GLY A 301 -11.44 17.77 -12.01
C GLY A 301 -10.89 18.29 -10.70
N LYS A 302 -9.89 17.64 -10.11
CA LYS A 302 -9.21 18.10 -8.87
C LYS A 302 -8.70 19.53 -8.97
N THR A 303 -8.10 19.92 -10.10
CA THR A 303 -7.58 21.27 -10.33
C THR A 303 -8.68 22.33 -10.26
N LEU A 304 -9.87 22.01 -10.76
CA LEU A 304 -11.04 22.92 -10.66
C LEU A 304 -11.47 23.11 -9.21
N VAL A 305 -11.56 22.02 -8.43
CA VAL A 305 -11.88 22.08 -6.99
C VAL A 305 -10.82 22.89 -6.23
N ALA A 306 -9.55 22.72 -6.57
CA ALA A 306 -8.45 23.51 -6.00
C ALA A 306 -8.57 25.00 -6.34
N LEU A 307 -8.86 25.32 -7.60
CA LEU A 307 -9.10 26.72 -8.03
C LEU A 307 -10.27 27.32 -7.24
N MET A 308 -11.41 26.65 -7.18
CA MET A 308 -12.57 27.13 -6.43
C MET A 308 -12.24 27.34 -4.94
N THR A 309 -11.41 26.49 -4.34
CA THR A 309 -10.91 26.64 -2.96
C THR A 309 -10.04 27.91 -2.83
N MET A 310 -9.17 28.18 -3.80
CA MET A 310 -8.35 29.39 -3.83
C MET A 310 -9.23 30.65 -3.98
N LEU A 311 -10.27 30.62 -4.82
CA LEU A 311 -11.19 31.75 -5.01
C LEU A 311 -11.96 32.10 -3.72
N ILE A 312 -12.30 31.12 -2.88
CA ILE A 312 -12.87 31.38 -1.54
C ILE A 312 -11.88 32.19 -0.69
N ALA A 313 -10.59 31.89 -0.74
CA ALA A 313 -9.60 32.66 -0.01
C ALA A 313 -9.50 34.11 -0.53
N LEU A 314 -9.54 34.29 -1.85
CA LEU A 314 -9.52 35.62 -2.45
C LEU A 314 -10.73 36.47 -2.04
N ASP A 315 -11.95 35.89 -2.02
CA ASP A 315 -13.16 36.58 -1.53
C ASP A 315 -13.05 37.06 -0.07
N ASN A 316 -12.17 36.43 0.72
CA ASN A 316 -11.89 36.82 2.11
C ASN A 316 -10.65 37.73 2.24
N GLY A 317 -10.07 38.20 1.13
CA GLY A 317 -8.93 39.13 1.10
C GLY A 317 -7.57 38.48 1.38
N TYR A 318 -7.44 37.17 1.12
CA TYR A 318 -6.21 36.41 1.27
C TYR A 318 -5.65 35.97 -0.08
N GLN A 319 -4.35 35.75 -0.13
CA GLN A 319 -3.66 35.17 -1.29
C GLN A 319 -3.69 33.65 -1.22
N ALA A 320 -3.51 33.01 -2.36
CA ALA A 320 -3.39 31.57 -2.47
C ALA A 320 -2.11 31.16 -3.23
N CYS A 321 -1.63 29.94 -2.99
CA CYS A 321 -0.57 29.37 -3.81
C CYS A 321 -0.89 27.93 -4.21
N MET A 322 -0.33 27.52 -5.36
CA MET A 322 -0.38 26.16 -5.87
C MET A 322 1.02 25.64 -6.14
N MET A 323 1.40 24.56 -5.49
CA MET A 323 2.70 23.91 -5.65
C MET A 323 2.59 22.68 -6.51
N ALA A 324 3.44 22.57 -7.52
CA ALA A 324 3.58 21.41 -8.37
C ALA A 324 4.99 20.79 -8.23
N PRO A 325 5.16 19.48 -8.43
CA PRO A 325 6.43 18.80 -8.26
C PRO A 325 7.46 19.11 -9.35
N THR A 326 7.04 19.58 -10.52
CA THR A 326 7.89 19.89 -11.65
C THR A 326 7.50 21.23 -12.30
N GLU A 327 8.43 21.83 -13.04
CA GLU A 327 8.22 23.10 -13.75
C GLU A 327 7.13 22.98 -14.82
N ILE A 328 7.16 21.89 -15.60
CA ILE A 328 6.16 21.61 -16.65
C ILE A 328 4.74 21.54 -16.05
N LEU A 329 4.57 20.88 -14.91
CA LEU A 329 3.27 20.83 -14.24
C LEU A 329 2.85 22.20 -13.69
N ALA A 330 3.80 22.97 -13.16
CA ALA A 330 3.51 24.33 -12.69
C ALA A 330 3.05 25.24 -13.84
N GLU A 331 3.67 25.15 -14.99
CA GLU A 331 3.28 25.88 -16.20
C GLU A 331 1.90 25.44 -16.71
N GLN A 332 1.61 24.15 -16.70
CA GLN A 332 0.28 23.66 -17.08
C GLN A 332 -0.81 24.09 -16.10
N HIS A 333 -0.54 24.09 -14.80
CA HIS A 333 -1.48 24.62 -13.82
C HIS A 333 -1.70 26.11 -14.02
N LEU A 334 -0.63 26.89 -14.26
CA LEU A 334 -0.74 28.31 -14.57
C LEU A 334 -1.66 28.52 -15.79
N GLN A 335 -1.37 27.85 -16.92
CA GLN A 335 -2.18 27.97 -18.13
C GLN A 335 -3.64 27.62 -17.88
N THR A 336 -3.88 26.47 -17.24
CA THR A 336 -5.24 26.02 -16.92
C THR A 336 -6.00 27.02 -16.03
N ILE A 337 -5.33 27.58 -15.02
CA ILE A 337 -5.92 28.57 -14.12
C ILE A 337 -6.20 29.87 -14.87
N CYS A 338 -5.26 30.35 -15.69
CA CYS A 338 -5.44 31.54 -16.50
C CYS A 338 -6.60 31.39 -17.49
N ASP A 339 -6.73 30.22 -18.13
CA ASP A 339 -7.84 29.94 -19.07
C ASP A 339 -9.20 30.00 -18.36
N PHE A 340 -9.30 29.42 -17.15
CA PHE A 340 -10.52 29.50 -16.35
C PHE A 340 -10.85 30.90 -15.84
N LEU A 341 -9.84 31.70 -15.54
CA LEU A 341 -9.99 33.05 -14.99
C LEU A 341 -10.01 34.15 -16.09
N GLN A 342 -10.04 33.77 -17.36
CA GLN A 342 -10.06 34.73 -18.46
C GLN A 342 -11.22 35.72 -18.33
N GLY A 343 -10.89 37.03 -18.27
CA GLY A 343 -11.88 38.10 -18.09
C GLY A 343 -12.17 38.46 -16.63
N MET A 344 -11.58 37.78 -15.66
CA MET A 344 -11.61 38.16 -14.25
C MET A 344 -10.37 38.97 -13.88
N ASP A 345 -10.51 39.97 -13.00
CA ASP A 345 -9.40 40.81 -12.51
C ASP A 345 -8.63 40.09 -11.38
N ILE A 346 -7.98 38.95 -11.75
CA ILE A 346 -7.16 38.15 -10.85
C ILE A 346 -5.80 37.93 -11.48
N ARG A 347 -4.77 38.36 -10.80
CA ARG A 347 -3.39 38.20 -11.26
C ARG A 347 -2.79 36.90 -10.74
N VAL A 348 -2.41 36.05 -11.69
CA VAL A 348 -1.75 34.76 -11.44
C VAL A 348 -0.32 34.83 -11.99
N GLU A 349 0.67 34.42 -11.21
CA GLU A 349 2.07 34.43 -11.64
C GLU A 349 2.75 33.08 -11.37
N LEU A 350 3.83 32.81 -12.14
CA LEU A 350 4.65 31.61 -12.04
C LEU A 350 5.98 31.88 -11.33
N LEU A 351 6.33 31.05 -10.35
CA LEU A 351 7.62 31.08 -9.69
C LEU A 351 8.26 29.68 -9.68
N THR A 352 9.28 29.50 -10.51
CA THR A 352 10.08 28.27 -10.61
C THR A 352 11.57 28.58 -10.49
N GLY A 353 12.41 27.54 -10.47
CA GLY A 353 13.87 27.68 -10.41
C GLY A 353 14.48 28.39 -11.62
N ILE A 354 13.80 28.40 -12.76
CA ILE A 354 14.24 29.07 -14.00
C ILE A 354 14.03 30.59 -13.92
N VAL A 355 13.05 31.07 -13.18
CA VAL A 355 12.74 32.50 -13.02
C VAL A 355 13.82 33.21 -12.20
N LYS A 356 14.64 34.06 -12.84
CA LYS A 356 15.79 34.74 -12.23
C LYS A 356 15.80 36.24 -12.50
N GLY A 357 16.69 36.96 -11.79
CA GLY A 357 16.95 38.37 -12.00
C GLY A 357 15.74 39.29 -11.78
N LYS A 358 15.64 40.35 -12.53
CA LYS A 358 14.62 41.40 -12.41
C LYS A 358 13.17 40.88 -12.44
N LYS A 359 12.90 39.83 -13.23
CA LYS A 359 11.56 39.22 -13.26
C LYS A 359 11.21 38.60 -11.93
N ARG A 360 12.15 37.85 -11.28
CA ARG A 360 11.95 37.27 -9.96
C ARG A 360 11.76 38.35 -8.91
N GLU A 361 12.61 39.37 -8.89
CA GLU A 361 12.53 40.49 -7.94
C GLU A 361 11.17 41.18 -8.01
N LYS A 362 10.66 41.43 -9.22
CA LYS A 362 9.33 42.01 -9.44
C LYS A 362 8.22 41.11 -8.89
N ILE A 363 8.25 39.80 -9.17
CA ILE A 363 7.25 38.86 -8.66
C ILE A 363 7.26 38.85 -7.14
N LEU A 364 8.43 38.82 -6.51
CA LEU A 364 8.56 38.85 -5.04
C LEU A 364 8.03 40.15 -4.44
N ALA A 365 8.29 41.31 -5.07
CA ALA A 365 7.76 42.59 -4.63
C ALA A 365 6.23 42.65 -4.76
N ASP A 366 5.68 42.30 -5.91
CA ASP A 366 4.24 42.30 -6.18
C ASP A 366 3.48 41.27 -5.31
N LEU A 367 4.14 40.17 -4.91
CA LEU A 367 3.59 39.20 -3.97
C LEU A 367 3.50 39.76 -2.55
N ALA A 368 4.54 40.46 -2.12
CA ALA A 368 4.61 41.05 -0.78
C ALA A 368 3.62 42.24 -0.61
N THR A 369 3.31 42.97 -1.69
CA THR A 369 2.27 44.03 -1.70
C THR A 369 0.85 43.45 -1.77
N GLY A 370 0.67 42.23 -2.26
CA GLY A 370 -0.62 41.56 -2.46
C GLY A 370 -1.21 41.78 -3.85
N ASP A 371 -0.46 42.37 -4.80
CA ASP A 371 -0.88 42.58 -6.18
C ASP A 371 -1.00 41.26 -6.96
N ILE A 372 -0.24 40.23 -6.54
CA ILE A 372 -0.39 38.86 -7.00
C ILE A 372 -1.32 38.12 -6.06
N GLN A 373 -2.49 37.70 -6.54
CA GLN A 373 -3.47 36.98 -5.74
C GLN A 373 -3.23 35.47 -5.72
N ILE A 374 -2.75 34.88 -6.82
CA ILE A 374 -2.44 33.44 -6.90
C ILE A 374 -1.00 33.26 -7.39
N LEU A 375 -0.20 32.52 -6.65
CA LEU A 375 1.16 32.14 -7.04
C LEU A 375 1.21 30.65 -7.37
N VAL A 376 1.55 30.30 -8.60
CA VAL A 376 1.80 28.92 -9.03
C VAL A 376 3.30 28.68 -9.09
N GLY A 377 3.79 27.51 -8.67
CA GLY A 377 5.21 27.24 -8.81
C GLY A 377 5.64 25.89 -8.26
N THR A 378 6.95 25.72 -8.14
CA THR A 378 7.56 24.51 -7.60
C THR A 378 8.00 24.72 -6.12
N HIS A 379 8.94 23.90 -5.65
CA HIS A 379 9.57 24.11 -4.32
C HIS A 379 10.18 25.51 -4.13
N ALA A 380 10.38 26.27 -5.20
CA ALA A 380 10.82 27.67 -5.14
C ALA A 380 9.90 28.55 -4.28
N ILE A 381 8.61 28.22 -4.16
CA ILE A 381 7.66 28.92 -3.26
C ILE A 381 8.06 28.79 -1.78
N LEU A 382 8.78 27.73 -1.39
CA LEU A 382 9.20 27.47 -0.02
C LEU A 382 10.47 28.22 0.40
N GLU A 383 11.16 28.85 -0.56
CA GLU A 383 12.39 29.59 -0.27
C GLU A 383 12.11 30.81 0.61
N ASP A 384 13.06 31.15 1.52
CA ASP A 384 12.88 32.21 2.51
C ASP A 384 12.56 33.59 1.90
N PRO A 385 13.12 34.01 0.76
CA PRO A 385 12.81 35.30 0.14
C PRO A 385 11.35 35.44 -0.35
N VAL A 386 10.61 34.32 -0.46
CA VAL A 386 9.20 34.36 -0.90
C VAL A 386 8.32 34.70 0.27
N VAL A 387 7.83 35.91 0.33
CA VAL A 387 6.98 36.44 1.39
C VAL A 387 5.61 36.81 0.81
N PHE A 388 4.55 36.25 1.37
CA PHE A 388 3.17 36.63 1.05
C PHE A 388 2.71 37.77 1.98
N ARG A 389 1.87 38.64 1.49
CA ARG A 389 1.20 39.63 2.34
C ARG A 389 0.24 38.95 3.31
N ARG A 390 -0.59 38.01 2.81
CA ARG A 390 -1.55 37.21 3.59
C ARG A 390 -1.86 35.89 2.88
N LEU A 391 -1.07 34.88 3.11
CA LEU A 391 -1.36 33.55 2.56
C LEU A 391 -2.47 32.86 3.33
N GLY A 392 -3.60 32.57 2.67
CA GLY A 392 -4.76 31.92 3.28
C GLY A 392 -4.94 30.45 2.89
N VAL A 393 -4.59 30.10 1.66
CA VAL A 393 -4.72 28.73 1.13
C VAL A 393 -3.44 28.32 0.39
N ALA A 394 -2.96 27.12 0.67
CA ALA A 394 -1.91 26.48 -0.12
C ALA A 394 -2.41 25.14 -0.66
N VAL A 395 -2.33 24.98 -1.97
CA VAL A 395 -2.62 23.74 -2.68
C VAL A 395 -1.31 23.05 -3.02
N ILE A 396 -1.23 21.74 -2.78
CA ILE A 396 -0.05 20.91 -3.08
C ILE A 396 -0.49 19.77 -4.00
N ASP A 397 0.06 19.75 -5.21
CA ASP A 397 -0.22 18.66 -6.16
C ASP A 397 0.81 17.54 -6.04
N GLU A 398 0.35 16.29 -6.16
CA GLU A 398 1.16 15.06 -6.10
C GLU A 398 2.01 14.95 -4.81
N GLN A 399 1.32 14.86 -3.69
CA GLN A 399 1.91 14.84 -2.32
C GLN A 399 3.08 13.86 -2.15
N HIS A 400 3.06 12.70 -2.80
CA HIS A 400 4.10 11.68 -2.65
C HIS A 400 5.52 12.18 -2.97
N ARG A 401 5.65 13.35 -3.61
CA ARG A 401 6.92 14.03 -3.91
C ARG A 401 7.29 15.14 -2.92
N PHE A 402 6.40 15.46 -1.96
CA PHE A 402 6.62 16.50 -0.95
C PHE A 402 6.57 15.92 0.46
N GLY A 403 7.67 15.99 1.21
CA GLY A 403 7.75 15.51 2.58
C GLY A 403 7.04 16.40 3.60
N VAL A 404 6.79 15.87 4.80
CA VAL A 404 6.19 16.58 5.94
C VAL A 404 6.94 17.86 6.29
N ALA A 405 8.28 17.84 6.23
CA ALA A 405 9.12 19.00 6.48
C ALA A 405 8.87 20.18 5.52
N GLN A 406 8.44 19.91 4.29
CA GLN A 406 8.13 20.93 3.31
C GLN A 406 6.77 21.58 3.58
N ARG A 407 5.77 20.79 4.03
CA ARG A 407 4.48 21.33 4.49
C ARG A 407 4.65 22.25 5.70
N ALA A 408 5.51 21.86 6.65
CA ALA A 408 5.81 22.68 7.81
C ALA A 408 6.41 24.05 7.45
N LYS A 409 7.18 24.15 6.35
CA LYS A 409 7.68 25.44 5.86
C LYS A 409 6.57 26.37 5.37
N LEU A 410 5.48 25.84 4.80
CA LEU A 410 4.33 26.65 4.41
C LEU A 410 3.62 27.27 5.61
N TRP A 411 3.59 26.61 6.77
CA TRP A 411 3.00 27.15 7.98
C TRP A 411 3.67 28.43 8.43
N ASN A 412 4.98 28.55 8.22
CA ASN A 412 5.78 29.71 8.60
C ASN A 412 5.72 30.88 7.60
N LYS A 413 4.98 30.72 6.48
CA LYS A 413 4.81 31.77 5.45
C LYS A 413 3.69 32.76 5.76
N SER A 414 2.95 32.55 6.85
CA SER A 414 1.85 33.42 7.25
C SER A 414 1.77 33.51 8.79
N GLU A 415 1.14 34.54 9.31
CA GLU A 415 0.97 34.78 10.76
C GLU A 415 0.19 33.63 11.43
N ASN A 416 -0.90 33.18 10.81
CA ASN A 416 -1.57 31.93 11.14
C ASN A 416 -1.33 30.92 10.02
N PRO A 417 -1.26 29.61 10.32
CA PRO A 417 -1.05 28.60 9.29
C PRO A 417 -2.16 28.66 8.22
N PRO A 418 -1.82 28.69 6.93
CA PRO A 418 -2.80 28.66 5.85
C PRO A 418 -3.56 27.33 5.83
N HIS A 419 -4.75 27.33 5.25
CA HIS A 419 -5.45 26.09 4.91
C HIS A 419 -4.65 25.30 3.88
N ILE A 420 -4.50 24.01 4.06
CA ILE A 420 -3.74 23.13 3.16
C ILE A 420 -4.71 22.18 2.45
N LEU A 421 -4.67 22.20 1.12
CA LEU A 421 -5.34 21.22 0.28
C LEU A 421 -4.27 20.43 -0.48
N VAL A 422 -4.16 19.15 -0.18
CA VAL A 422 -3.23 18.25 -0.85
C VAL A 422 -4.01 17.46 -1.90
N MET A 423 -3.46 17.36 -3.11
CA MET A 423 -4.07 16.58 -4.20
C MET A 423 -3.22 15.38 -4.55
N THR A 424 -3.87 14.30 -4.95
CA THR A 424 -3.19 13.15 -5.59
C THR A 424 -4.03 12.56 -6.70
N ALA A 425 -3.36 12.22 -7.81
CA ALA A 425 -3.96 11.49 -8.93
C ALA A 425 -3.84 9.97 -8.77
N THR A 426 -3.08 9.50 -7.78
CA THR A 426 -3.05 8.08 -7.42
C THR A 426 -4.19 7.78 -6.46
N PRO A 427 -5.19 7.00 -6.87
CA PRO A 427 -6.17 6.50 -5.93
C PRO A 427 -5.48 5.64 -4.87
N ILE A 428 -5.64 6.02 -3.61
CA ILE A 428 -5.15 5.26 -2.46
C ILE A 428 -6.39 4.72 -1.76
N PRO A 429 -6.45 3.43 -1.44
CA PRO A 429 -7.59 2.90 -0.68
C PRO A 429 -7.86 3.77 0.55
N ARG A 430 -9.13 4.11 0.76
CA ARG A 430 -9.52 5.08 1.81
C ARG A 430 -8.97 4.70 3.19
N THR A 431 -9.01 3.41 3.51
CA THR A 431 -8.49 2.88 4.78
C THR A 431 -6.98 3.08 4.94
N LEU A 432 -6.23 2.90 3.85
CA LEU A 432 -4.79 3.13 3.82
C LEU A 432 -4.48 4.63 3.91
N ALA A 433 -5.21 5.46 3.19
CA ALA A 433 -5.06 6.92 3.24
C ALA A 433 -5.30 7.47 4.65
N MET A 434 -6.38 7.03 5.33
CA MET A 434 -6.69 7.41 6.70
C MET A 434 -5.65 6.96 7.73
N THR A 435 -4.85 5.97 7.41
CA THR A 435 -3.79 5.46 8.28
C THR A 435 -2.45 6.13 8.01
N ILE A 436 -2.07 6.26 6.72
CA ILE A 436 -0.79 6.86 6.32
C ILE A 436 -0.81 8.39 6.47
N TYR A 437 -1.93 9.01 6.15
CA TYR A 437 -2.10 10.46 6.19
C TYR A 437 -3.10 10.85 7.28
N GLY A 438 -2.93 10.29 8.47
CA GLY A 438 -3.91 10.43 9.55
C GLY A 438 -4.10 11.83 10.10
N ASP A 439 -3.20 12.77 9.74
CA ASP A 439 -3.32 14.21 9.97
C ASP A 439 -4.18 14.92 8.91
N LEU A 440 -4.50 14.25 7.79
CA LEU A 440 -5.31 14.78 6.71
C LEU A 440 -6.75 14.25 6.78
N ASP A 441 -7.73 15.11 6.61
CA ASP A 441 -9.09 14.71 6.28
C ASP A 441 -9.16 14.31 4.81
N VAL A 442 -9.87 13.23 4.48
CA VAL A 442 -9.86 12.67 3.13
C VAL A 442 -11.18 12.97 2.41
N SER A 443 -11.08 13.62 1.26
CA SER A 443 -12.17 13.80 0.29
C SER A 443 -11.90 13.04 -0.99
N VAL A 444 -12.92 12.43 -1.55
CA VAL A 444 -12.81 11.60 -2.75
C VAL A 444 -13.73 12.12 -3.85
N ILE A 445 -13.16 12.34 -5.05
CA ILE A 445 -13.93 12.56 -6.29
C ILE A 445 -13.98 11.22 -7.01
N ASP A 446 -15.09 10.52 -6.84
CA ASP A 446 -15.38 9.18 -7.38
C ASP A 446 -16.24 9.22 -8.65
N GLU A 447 -16.45 10.41 -9.23
CA GLU A 447 -17.17 10.63 -10.46
C GLU A 447 -16.27 11.30 -11.50
N LEU A 448 -16.43 10.93 -12.76
CA LEU A 448 -15.78 11.62 -13.89
C LEU A 448 -16.69 12.72 -14.43
N PRO A 449 -16.11 13.81 -14.95
CA PRO A 449 -16.88 14.87 -15.61
C PRO A 449 -17.71 14.33 -16.78
N PRO A 450 -18.89 14.92 -17.05
CA PRO A 450 -19.76 14.49 -18.14
C PRO A 450 -19.05 14.62 -19.50
N GLY A 451 -19.37 13.73 -20.45
CA GLY A 451 -18.81 13.72 -21.81
C GLY A 451 -17.52 12.92 -21.98
N ARG A 452 -16.90 12.45 -20.92
CA ARG A 452 -15.68 11.63 -21.01
C ARG A 452 -16.03 10.15 -21.29
N LYS A 453 -15.39 9.58 -22.33
CA LYS A 453 -15.55 8.18 -22.69
C LYS A 453 -14.64 7.30 -21.85
N PRO A 454 -15.09 6.13 -21.37
CA PRO A 454 -14.24 5.16 -20.69
C PRO A 454 -13.11 4.69 -21.61
N ILE A 455 -11.90 4.56 -21.07
CA ILE A 455 -10.75 4.03 -21.81
C ILE A 455 -10.95 2.52 -21.98
N GLN A 456 -10.87 2.02 -23.22
CA GLN A 456 -10.90 0.59 -23.48
C GLN A 456 -9.52 -0.01 -23.24
N THR A 457 -9.39 -0.86 -22.21
CA THR A 457 -8.14 -1.57 -21.93
C THR A 457 -8.18 -2.96 -22.60
N LEU A 458 -7.16 -3.25 -23.39
CA LEU A 458 -7.05 -4.49 -24.15
C LEU A 458 -5.74 -5.22 -23.77
N HIS A 459 -5.82 -6.54 -23.60
CA HIS A 459 -4.64 -7.39 -23.43
C HIS A 459 -4.25 -8.04 -24.75
N LYS A 460 -2.96 -8.03 -25.08
CA LYS A 460 -2.37 -8.72 -26.23
C LYS A 460 -1.08 -9.41 -25.84
N PHE A 461 -0.78 -10.51 -26.53
CA PHE A 461 0.52 -11.16 -26.38
C PHE A 461 1.55 -10.60 -27.37
N ASP A 462 2.83 -10.74 -27.03
CA ASP A 462 3.98 -10.35 -27.87
C ASP A 462 3.94 -10.96 -29.28
N THR A 463 3.35 -12.15 -29.43
CA THR A 463 3.12 -12.80 -30.72
C THR A 463 2.12 -12.07 -31.62
N GLN A 464 1.38 -11.08 -31.11
CA GLN A 464 0.35 -10.33 -31.81
C GLN A 464 0.81 -8.92 -32.25
N LEU A 465 2.10 -8.61 -32.14
CA LEU A 465 2.64 -7.27 -32.45
C LEU A 465 2.35 -6.79 -33.87
N THR A 466 2.36 -7.66 -34.87
CA THR A 466 2.04 -7.30 -36.26
C THR A 466 0.63 -6.72 -36.39
N SER A 467 -0.36 -7.36 -35.77
CA SER A 467 -1.75 -6.87 -35.79
C SER A 467 -1.91 -5.58 -34.96
N LEU A 468 -1.12 -5.43 -33.91
CA LEU A 468 -1.08 -4.23 -33.10
C LEU A 468 -0.53 -3.04 -33.91
N TYR A 469 0.57 -3.22 -34.64
CA TYR A 469 1.15 -2.18 -35.48
C TYR A 469 0.20 -1.71 -36.60
N GLN A 470 -0.55 -2.62 -37.19
CA GLN A 470 -1.62 -2.25 -38.15
C GLN A 470 -2.72 -1.40 -37.47
N SER A 471 -3.11 -1.74 -36.24
CA SER A 471 -4.09 -0.97 -35.50
C SER A 471 -3.56 0.43 -35.14
N ILE A 472 -2.30 0.53 -34.75
CA ILE A 472 -1.62 1.82 -34.46
C ILE A 472 -1.62 2.71 -35.73
N ARG A 473 -1.21 2.16 -36.88
CA ARG A 473 -1.24 2.90 -38.17
C ARG A 473 -2.62 3.47 -38.48
N ARG A 474 -3.66 2.65 -38.27
CA ARG A 474 -5.03 3.09 -38.46
C ARG A 474 -5.40 4.27 -37.58
N GLN A 475 -4.98 4.26 -36.32
CA GLN A 475 -5.26 5.36 -35.40
C GLN A 475 -4.50 6.62 -35.76
N ILE A 476 -3.23 6.52 -36.16
CA ILE A 476 -2.42 7.67 -36.62
C ILE A 476 -3.01 8.25 -37.88
N ASN A 477 -3.43 7.44 -38.85
CA ASN A 477 -4.06 7.91 -40.08
C ASN A 477 -5.41 8.61 -39.85
N LEU A 478 -6.04 8.41 -38.67
CA LEU A 478 -7.19 9.18 -38.20
C LEU A 478 -6.80 10.49 -37.53
N GLY A 479 -5.54 10.88 -37.56
CA GLY A 479 -5.00 12.10 -36.97
C GLY A 479 -4.72 11.98 -35.47
N ARG A 480 -4.56 10.78 -34.92
CA ARG A 480 -4.35 10.54 -33.47
C ARG A 480 -2.89 10.26 -33.17
N GLN A 481 -2.51 10.57 -31.92
CA GLN A 481 -1.16 10.33 -31.43
C GLN A 481 -1.12 9.12 -30.47
N VAL A 482 0.07 8.49 -30.38
CA VAL A 482 0.27 7.21 -29.69
C VAL A 482 1.45 7.31 -28.72
N TYR A 483 1.24 6.85 -27.50
CA TYR A 483 2.30 6.56 -26.54
C TYR A 483 2.70 5.09 -26.61
N ILE A 484 4.02 4.81 -26.62
CA ILE A 484 4.58 3.45 -26.49
C ILE A 484 5.56 3.45 -25.33
N VAL A 485 5.25 2.67 -24.29
CA VAL A 485 6.02 2.67 -23.04
C VAL A 485 6.74 1.34 -22.86
N PHE A 486 8.05 1.44 -22.55
CA PHE A 486 8.92 0.32 -22.20
C PHE A 486 9.15 0.26 -20.68
N PRO A 487 9.27 -0.93 -20.07
CA PRO A 487 9.60 -1.06 -18.65
C PRO A 487 11.06 -0.68 -18.38
N LEU A 488 11.33 -0.20 -17.15
CA LEU A 488 12.69 -0.12 -16.62
C LEU A 488 13.10 -1.48 -16.06
N ILE A 489 14.33 -1.92 -16.39
CA ILE A 489 14.90 -3.17 -15.90
C ILE A 489 15.80 -2.85 -14.69
N LYS A 490 15.44 -3.26 -13.50
CA LYS A 490 16.16 -2.94 -12.24
C LYS A 490 17.61 -3.44 -12.16
N GLU A 491 18.08 -4.29 -13.08
CA GLU A 491 19.38 -4.95 -12.98
C GLU A 491 20.59 -4.08 -13.40
N SER A 492 20.44 -3.11 -14.30
CA SER A 492 21.43 -2.03 -14.51
C SER A 492 20.83 -0.89 -15.35
N GLU A 493 21.12 0.34 -14.94
CA GLU A 493 20.72 1.56 -15.69
C GLU A 493 21.25 1.61 -17.14
N LYS A 494 22.33 0.87 -17.46
CA LYS A 494 22.88 0.75 -18.82
C LYS A 494 22.05 -0.18 -19.69
N SER A 495 21.44 -1.20 -19.10
CA SER A 495 20.56 -2.17 -19.79
C SER A 495 19.24 -1.53 -20.22
N ASP A 496 18.70 -0.62 -19.40
CA ASP A 496 17.42 0.07 -19.67
C ASP A 496 17.50 0.99 -20.91
N LEU A 497 18.61 1.72 -21.03
CA LEU A 497 18.86 2.58 -22.20
C LEU A 497 19.02 1.76 -23.47
N LYS A 498 19.77 0.65 -23.39
CA LYS A 498 19.99 -0.22 -24.54
C LYS A 498 18.66 -0.81 -25.04
N ASN A 499 17.81 -1.27 -24.15
CA ASN A 499 16.50 -1.83 -24.52
C ASN A 499 15.57 -0.76 -25.13
N LEU A 500 15.57 0.46 -24.58
CA LEU A 500 14.80 1.56 -25.18
C LEU A 500 15.34 1.95 -26.56
N GLU A 501 16.67 2.04 -26.73
CA GLU A 501 17.28 2.39 -28.00
C GLU A 501 17.05 1.32 -29.07
N GLU A 502 17.23 0.05 -28.72
CA GLU A 502 16.89 -1.08 -29.61
C GLU A 502 15.40 -1.10 -29.95
N GLY A 503 14.53 -0.88 -28.96
CA GLY A 503 13.09 -0.77 -29.17
C GLY A 503 12.70 0.43 -30.03
N TYR A 504 13.33 1.57 -29.82
CA TYR A 504 13.11 2.79 -30.62
C TYR A 504 13.49 2.56 -32.07
N GLU A 505 14.69 2.00 -32.37
CA GLU A 505 15.12 1.68 -33.73
C GLU A 505 14.20 0.63 -34.37
N THR A 506 13.74 -0.35 -33.63
CA THR A 506 12.77 -1.35 -34.10
C THR A 506 11.45 -0.68 -34.49
N LEU A 507 10.93 0.23 -33.66
CA LEU A 507 9.72 0.97 -33.96
C LEU A 507 9.90 1.93 -35.14
N LYS A 508 11.05 2.57 -35.28
CA LYS A 508 11.37 3.43 -36.43
C LYS A 508 11.39 2.65 -37.74
N GLN A 509 11.90 1.42 -37.74
CA GLN A 509 11.83 0.52 -38.88
C GLN A 509 10.39 0.02 -39.13
N ALA A 510 9.62 -0.20 -38.05
CA ALA A 510 8.23 -0.64 -38.17
C ALA A 510 7.30 0.48 -38.67
N PHE A 511 7.61 1.75 -38.40
CA PHE A 511 6.80 2.91 -38.74
C PHE A 511 7.63 3.99 -39.51
N PRO A 512 8.19 3.65 -40.68
CA PRO A 512 9.06 4.60 -41.42
C PRO A 512 8.29 5.81 -41.95
N GLU A 513 6.97 5.71 -42.03
CA GLU A 513 6.07 6.77 -42.51
C GLU A 513 5.74 7.83 -41.44
N PHE A 514 6.02 7.58 -40.17
CA PHE A 514 5.69 8.48 -39.05
C PHE A 514 6.94 9.01 -38.37
N LYS A 515 6.82 10.18 -37.77
CA LYS A 515 7.87 10.75 -36.92
C LYS A 515 7.73 10.29 -35.48
N LEU A 516 8.84 9.91 -34.87
CA LEU A 516 8.91 9.41 -33.52
C LEU A 516 9.72 10.37 -32.64
N SER A 517 9.20 10.70 -31.46
CA SER A 517 9.94 11.31 -30.34
C SER A 517 10.33 10.24 -29.31
N LYS A 518 11.42 10.48 -28.57
CA LYS A 518 11.82 9.57 -27.45
C LYS A 518 12.10 10.34 -26.18
N ILE A 519 11.62 9.80 -25.06
CA ILE A 519 11.87 10.37 -23.72
C ILE A 519 12.29 9.29 -22.73
N HIS A 520 13.39 9.53 -22.01
CA HIS A 520 13.88 8.64 -20.97
C HIS A 520 14.49 9.38 -19.78
N GLY A 521 14.69 8.68 -18.64
CA GLY A 521 15.12 9.28 -17.38
C GLY A 521 16.43 10.06 -17.42
N LYS A 522 17.38 9.66 -18.27
CA LYS A 522 18.73 10.25 -18.35
C LYS A 522 18.83 11.49 -19.24
N MET A 523 17.81 11.82 -20.01
CA MET A 523 17.79 13.07 -20.80
C MET A 523 17.80 14.27 -19.85
N LYS A 524 18.50 15.33 -20.24
CA LYS A 524 18.43 16.62 -19.55
C LYS A 524 17.02 17.20 -19.65
N SER A 525 16.62 18.00 -18.67
CA SER A 525 15.26 18.60 -18.66
C SER A 525 14.94 19.33 -19.96
N ALA A 526 15.87 20.14 -20.47
CA ALA A 526 15.69 20.87 -21.75
C ALA A 526 15.49 19.95 -22.96
N GLU A 527 16.16 18.80 -23.01
CA GLU A 527 15.99 17.83 -24.11
C GLU A 527 14.61 17.14 -24.02
N LYS A 528 14.15 16.82 -22.79
CA LYS A 528 12.82 16.26 -22.57
C LYS A 528 11.72 17.25 -22.97
N GLU A 529 11.92 18.53 -22.67
CA GLU A 529 10.99 19.60 -23.05
C GLU A 529 10.84 19.71 -24.57
N VAL A 530 11.94 19.70 -25.30
CA VAL A 530 11.93 19.79 -26.78
C VAL A 530 11.18 18.59 -27.39
N GLU A 531 11.48 17.35 -26.95
CA GLU A 531 10.82 16.16 -27.48
C GLU A 531 9.31 16.13 -27.12
N MET A 532 8.99 16.60 -25.92
CA MET A 532 7.60 16.69 -25.47
C MET A 532 6.83 17.78 -26.21
N GLU A 533 7.45 18.95 -26.48
CA GLU A 533 6.85 20.06 -27.20
C GLU A 533 6.54 19.66 -28.65
N GLN A 534 7.44 18.93 -29.32
CA GLN A 534 7.21 18.40 -30.68
C GLN A 534 6.00 17.46 -30.69
N PHE A 535 5.84 16.62 -29.66
CA PHE A 535 4.70 15.72 -29.53
C PHE A 535 3.40 16.49 -29.25
N VAL A 536 3.42 17.49 -28.37
CA VAL A 536 2.25 18.33 -28.06
C VAL A 536 1.79 19.12 -29.31
N LYS A 537 2.73 19.58 -30.14
CA LYS A 537 2.45 20.34 -31.40
C LYS A 537 2.06 19.42 -32.57
N ASP A 538 1.95 18.11 -32.36
CA ASP A 538 1.67 17.12 -33.41
C ASP A 538 2.73 17.04 -34.53
N GLU A 539 3.94 17.49 -34.23
CA GLU A 539 5.08 17.35 -35.15
C GLU A 539 5.60 15.90 -35.16
N THR A 540 5.34 15.14 -34.14
CA THR A 540 5.61 13.72 -34.02
C THR A 540 4.35 12.96 -33.60
N GLN A 541 4.08 11.80 -34.21
CA GLN A 541 2.85 11.03 -34.02
C GLN A 541 2.99 9.92 -32.98
N ILE A 542 4.22 9.48 -32.74
CA ILE A 542 4.50 8.40 -31.73
C ILE A 542 5.52 8.92 -30.73
N LEU A 543 5.17 8.87 -29.46
CA LEU A 543 6.11 9.13 -28.36
C LEU A 543 6.53 7.82 -27.72
N VAL A 544 7.81 7.49 -27.84
CA VAL A 544 8.43 6.31 -27.22
C VAL A 544 9.10 6.71 -25.92
N ALA A 545 8.72 6.06 -24.82
CA ALA A 545 9.26 6.44 -23.53
C ALA A 545 9.46 5.27 -22.56
N THR A 546 10.25 5.50 -21.52
CA THR A 546 10.23 4.69 -20.29
C THR A 546 9.17 5.21 -19.33
N THR A 547 9.12 4.70 -18.11
CA THR A 547 8.17 5.10 -17.05
C THR A 547 8.17 6.60 -16.70
N VAL A 548 9.07 7.38 -17.27
CA VAL A 548 9.21 8.84 -17.04
C VAL A 548 8.00 9.67 -17.51
N ILE A 549 7.08 9.09 -18.32
CA ILE A 549 5.80 9.73 -18.70
C ILE A 549 4.86 9.93 -17.49
N GLU A 550 5.26 9.52 -16.30
CA GLU A 550 4.52 9.84 -15.06
C GLU A 550 4.33 11.35 -14.85
N VAL A 551 5.09 12.20 -15.56
CA VAL A 551 4.99 13.65 -15.48
C VAL A 551 3.83 14.16 -16.34
N GLY A 552 2.80 14.57 -15.73
CA GLY A 552 1.48 15.08 -16.03
C GLY A 552 1.17 15.88 -17.30
N VAL A 553 1.93 15.80 -18.38
CA VAL A 553 1.67 16.56 -19.61
C VAL A 553 0.35 16.13 -20.26
N ASN A 554 -0.51 17.13 -20.53
CA ASN A 554 -1.79 16.92 -21.17
C ASN A 554 -1.64 16.99 -22.70
N VAL A 555 -1.89 15.88 -23.39
CA VAL A 555 -1.95 15.82 -24.85
C VAL A 555 -3.34 15.29 -25.25
N PRO A 556 -4.31 16.16 -25.52
CA PRO A 556 -5.70 15.77 -25.82
C PRO A 556 -5.82 14.83 -27.02
N ASN A 557 -4.94 14.99 -28.04
CA ASN A 557 -4.94 14.19 -29.26
C ASN A 557 -4.34 12.78 -29.09
N ALA A 558 -3.60 12.53 -27.99
CA ALA A 558 -3.06 11.21 -27.69
C ALA A 558 -4.15 10.27 -27.15
N SER A 559 -4.65 9.41 -28.02
CA SER A 559 -5.77 8.50 -27.73
C SER A 559 -5.37 7.03 -27.55
N VAL A 560 -4.11 6.67 -27.82
CA VAL A 560 -3.62 5.29 -27.73
C VAL A 560 -2.41 5.23 -26.82
N MET A 561 -2.48 4.34 -25.82
CA MET A 561 -1.38 3.97 -24.93
C MET A 561 -1.03 2.51 -25.16
N VAL A 562 0.20 2.22 -25.51
CA VAL A 562 0.74 0.86 -25.63
C VAL A 562 1.78 0.66 -24.55
N ILE A 563 1.60 -0.35 -23.70
CA ILE A 563 2.54 -0.69 -22.64
C ILE A 563 3.15 -2.04 -22.97
N LEU A 564 4.41 -2.03 -23.34
CA LEU A 564 5.16 -3.25 -23.66
C LEU A 564 5.66 -3.91 -22.37
N ASP A 565 5.75 -5.22 -22.36
CA ASP A 565 6.10 -6.00 -21.17
C ASP A 565 5.29 -5.60 -19.92
N ALA A 566 3.98 -5.42 -20.08
CA ALA A 566 3.07 -4.93 -19.03
C ALA A 566 3.12 -5.77 -17.74
N GLN A 567 3.55 -7.05 -17.81
CA GLN A 567 3.75 -7.91 -16.64
C GLN A 567 4.81 -7.39 -15.65
N ARG A 568 5.68 -6.49 -16.07
CA ARG A 568 6.75 -5.91 -15.24
C ARG A 568 6.32 -4.67 -14.45
N PHE A 569 5.13 -4.14 -14.75
CA PHE A 569 4.59 -2.95 -14.07
C PHE A 569 3.69 -3.33 -12.91
N GLY A 570 3.69 -2.50 -11.87
CA GLY A 570 2.68 -2.56 -10.82
C GLY A 570 1.33 -2.03 -11.31
N LEU A 571 0.23 -2.44 -10.64
CA LEU A 571 -1.13 -2.00 -11.01
C LEU A 571 -1.29 -0.47 -10.96
N SER A 572 -0.75 0.17 -9.93
CA SER A 572 -0.78 1.63 -9.80
C SER A 572 -0.08 2.33 -10.96
N GLN A 573 1.07 1.80 -11.43
CA GLN A 573 1.80 2.35 -12.57
C GLN A 573 1.01 2.17 -13.88
N LEU A 574 0.45 0.98 -14.10
CA LEU A 574 -0.40 0.72 -15.28
C LEU A 574 -1.60 1.67 -15.31
N HIS A 575 -2.24 1.89 -14.16
CA HIS A 575 -3.36 2.82 -14.04
C HIS A 575 -2.96 4.28 -14.35
N GLN A 576 -1.83 4.74 -13.81
CA GLN A 576 -1.30 6.08 -14.10
C GLN A 576 -0.99 6.27 -15.58
N LEU A 577 -0.33 5.29 -16.22
CA LEU A 577 -0.04 5.30 -17.65
C LEU A 577 -1.33 5.31 -18.46
N ARG A 578 -2.30 4.47 -18.13
CA ARG A 578 -3.62 4.49 -18.78
C ARG A 578 -4.29 5.85 -18.70
N GLY A 579 -4.20 6.54 -17.57
CA GLY A 579 -4.76 7.88 -17.37
C GLY A 579 -4.11 9.00 -18.20
N ARG A 580 -3.02 8.72 -18.93
CA ARG A 580 -2.38 9.67 -19.84
C ARG A 580 -3.14 9.84 -21.16
N VAL A 581 -4.00 8.90 -21.50
CA VAL A 581 -4.92 8.99 -22.65
C VAL A 581 -6.36 9.19 -22.17
N GLY A 582 -7.30 9.42 -23.07
CA GLY A 582 -8.70 9.62 -22.73
C GLY A 582 -9.03 11.02 -22.20
N ARG A 583 -8.27 12.03 -22.59
CA ARG A 583 -8.51 13.44 -22.22
C ARG A 583 -9.26 14.22 -23.29
N GLY A 584 -9.34 13.69 -24.50
CA GLY A 584 -10.15 14.23 -25.60
C GLY A 584 -11.56 13.64 -25.64
N SER A 585 -12.36 14.09 -26.62
CA SER A 585 -13.72 13.60 -26.89
C SER A 585 -13.78 12.22 -27.56
N ASP A 586 -12.63 11.76 -28.07
CA ASP A 586 -12.51 10.54 -28.84
C ASP A 586 -12.34 9.29 -27.97
N GLN A 587 -12.75 8.13 -28.53
CA GLN A 587 -12.51 6.86 -27.88
C GLN A 587 -11.00 6.60 -27.74
N SER A 588 -10.55 6.32 -26.52
CA SER A 588 -9.16 6.04 -26.22
C SER A 588 -8.94 4.57 -25.83
N TYR A 589 -7.74 4.10 -26.12
CA TYR A 589 -7.35 2.71 -25.95
C TYR A 589 -6.07 2.59 -25.13
N CYS A 590 -6.04 1.63 -24.22
CA CYS A 590 -4.84 1.22 -23.49
C CYS A 590 -4.56 -0.26 -23.81
N ILE A 591 -3.42 -0.55 -24.43
CA ILE A 591 -3.07 -1.89 -24.88
C ILE A 591 -1.91 -2.40 -24.01
N LEU A 592 -2.19 -3.45 -23.24
CA LEU A 592 -1.22 -4.12 -22.39
C LEU A 592 -0.62 -5.30 -23.16
N VAL A 593 0.66 -5.22 -23.50
CA VAL A 593 1.37 -6.29 -24.22
C VAL A 593 2.19 -7.10 -23.21
N THR A 594 2.02 -8.41 -23.20
CA THR A 594 2.71 -9.31 -22.28
C THR A 594 3.29 -10.53 -22.99
N ASN A 595 4.22 -11.21 -22.34
CA ASN A 595 4.68 -12.53 -22.76
C ASN A 595 3.55 -13.56 -22.63
N TYR A 596 3.63 -14.65 -23.38
CA TYR A 596 2.61 -15.72 -23.36
C TYR A 596 2.55 -16.45 -22.01
N LYS A 597 3.69 -16.65 -21.34
CA LYS A 597 3.77 -17.32 -20.03
C LYS A 597 3.65 -16.30 -18.90
N LEU A 598 2.49 -16.22 -18.27
CA LEU A 598 2.24 -15.37 -17.11
C LEU A 598 2.06 -16.22 -15.86
N SER A 599 2.56 -15.73 -14.72
CA SER A 599 2.17 -16.27 -13.41
C SER A 599 0.69 -15.97 -13.14
N GLU A 600 0.06 -16.76 -12.27
CA GLU A 600 -1.35 -16.56 -11.88
C GLU A 600 -1.61 -15.16 -11.32
N GLU A 601 -0.69 -14.67 -10.49
CA GLU A 601 -0.75 -13.32 -9.92
C GLU A 601 -0.67 -12.23 -10.99
N THR A 602 0.24 -12.38 -11.95
CA THR A 602 0.37 -11.42 -13.06
C THR A 602 -0.86 -11.42 -13.95
N ARG A 603 -1.43 -12.60 -14.21
CA ARG A 603 -2.68 -12.71 -14.98
C ARG A 603 -3.81 -11.96 -14.27
N LYS A 604 -4.00 -12.18 -12.97
CA LYS A 604 -4.99 -11.44 -12.17
C LYS A 604 -4.79 -9.92 -12.24
N ARG A 605 -3.54 -9.43 -12.23
CA ARG A 605 -3.26 -7.99 -12.39
C ARG A 605 -3.69 -7.45 -13.76
N ILE A 606 -3.40 -8.16 -14.82
CA ILE A 606 -3.79 -7.77 -16.19
C ILE A 606 -5.32 -7.81 -16.35
N ASP A 607 -5.97 -8.86 -15.85
CA ASP A 607 -7.43 -9.02 -15.91
C ASP A 607 -8.13 -7.85 -15.19
N ILE A 608 -7.70 -7.49 -13.98
CA ILE A 608 -8.24 -6.35 -13.23
C ILE A 608 -8.12 -5.05 -14.03
N MET A 609 -6.99 -4.82 -14.70
CA MET A 609 -6.81 -3.62 -15.52
C MET A 609 -7.74 -3.58 -16.73
N CYS A 610 -8.11 -4.73 -17.27
CA CYS A 610 -9.06 -4.84 -18.39
C CYS A 610 -10.51 -4.71 -17.93
N ASP A 611 -10.84 -5.22 -16.73
CA ASP A 611 -12.21 -5.31 -16.23
C ASP A 611 -12.77 -3.99 -15.68
N THR A 612 -11.87 -3.10 -15.17
CA THR A 612 -12.33 -1.86 -14.54
C THR A 612 -11.49 -0.63 -14.91
N ASN A 613 -12.18 0.50 -15.04
CA ASN A 613 -11.55 1.81 -15.14
C ASN A 613 -11.45 2.54 -13.78
N ASP A 614 -12.10 2.01 -12.75
CA ASP A 614 -12.12 2.59 -11.41
C ASP A 614 -10.76 2.43 -10.72
N GLY A 615 -10.06 3.55 -10.55
CA GLY A 615 -8.74 3.57 -9.93
C GLY A 615 -8.74 3.14 -8.46
N PHE A 616 -9.83 3.34 -7.72
CA PHE A 616 -9.93 2.91 -6.33
C PHE A 616 -10.03 1.38 -6.23
N ARG A 617 -10.82 0.74 -7.13
CA ARG A 617 -10.86 -0.72 -7.23
C ARG A 617 -9.51 -1.32 -7.62
N ILE A 618 -8.81 -0.67 -8.54
CA ILE A 618 -7.45 -1.09 -8.94
C ILE A 618 -6.48 -0.97 -7.76
N ALA A 619 -6.52 0.12 -7.02
CA ALA A 619 -5.67 0.33 -5.84
C ALA A 619 -5.97 -0.66 -4.71
N GLU A 620 -7.24 -1.00 -4.46
CA GLU A 620 -7.62 -2.05 -3.50
C GLU A 620 -7.12 -3.43 -3.94
N ALA A 621 -7.20 -3.74 -5.23
CA ALA A 621 -6.69 -4.98 -5.77
C ALA A 621 -5.16 -5.05 -5.70
N ASP A 622 -4.44 -3.96 -6.03
CA ASP A 622 -2.99 -3.85 -5.89
C ASP A 622 -2.56 -4.12 -4.44
N LEU A 623 -3.26 -3.50 -3.49
CA LEU A 623 -3.02 -3.69 -2.07
C LEU A 623 -3.24 -5.14 -1.61
N LYS A 624 -4.27 -5.82 -2.13
CA LYS A 624 -4.58 -7.23 -1.81
C LYS A 624 -3.58 -8.21 -2.42
N LEU A 625 -3.08 -7.92 -3.62
CA LEU A 625 -2.13 -8.78 -4.34
C LEU A 625 -0.70 -8.63 -3.81
N ARG A 626 -0.31 -7.44 -3.36
CA ARG A 626 0.96 -7.25 -2.64
C ARG A 626 0.86 -7.93 -1.30
N GLY A 627 1.65 -8.94 -1.06
CA GLY A 627 1.68 -9.64 0.22
C GLY A 627 2.12 -8.71 1.39
N PRO A 628 2.10 -9.22 2.63
CA PRO A 628 2.48 -8.44 3.83
C PRO A 628 3.92 -7.92 3.83
N GLY A 629 4.82 -8.46 2.98
CA GLY A 629 6.23 -8.05 2.90
C GLY A 629 6.51 -6.87 1.97
N ASP A 630 5.63 -6.55 1.02
CA ASP A 630 5.89 -5.53 -0.01
C ASP A 630 5.41 -4.11 0.36
N LEU A 631 4.80 -3.93 1.52
CA LEU A 631 4.54 -2.58 2.07
C LEU A 631 5.83 -1.83 2.42
N GLU A 632 6.98 -2.54 2.52
CA GLU A 632 8.30 -1.91 2.64
C GLU A 632 8.67 -1.04 1.42
N GLY A 633 8.09 -1.29 0.24
CA GLY A 633 8.23 -0.43 -0.94
C GLY A 633 7.56 0.95 -0.81
N THR A 634 6.69 1.16 0.18
CA THR A 634 6.12 2.47 0.56
C THR A 634 7.03 3.28 1.48
N GLN A 635 8.30 2.93 1.60
CA GLN A 635 9.33 3.75 2.28
C GLN A 635 9.46 5.17 1.71
N GLN A 636 8.79 5.49 0.61
CA GLN A 636 8.68 6.88 0.12
C GLN A 636 7.93 7.82 1.08
N SER A 637 7.13 7.30 2.00
CA SER A 637 6.48 8.07 3.09
C SER A 637 7.19 7.98 4.44
N GLY A 638 8.30 7.24 4.55
CA GLY A 638 9.06 7.11 5.80
C GLY A 638 8.39 6.25 6.88
N MET A 639 7.31 5.52 6.57
CA MET A 639 6.53 4.75 7.52
C MET A 639 6.68 3.25 7.30
N ALA A 640 7.43 2.57 8.15
CA ALA A 640 7.22 1.16 8.40
C ALA A 640 6.23 1.04 9.58
N PHE A 641 4.98 0.64 9.31
CA PHE A 641 4.10 0.18 10.37
C PHE A 641 4.59 -1.21 10.80
N ASP A 642 5.23 -1.30 11.95
CA ASP A 642 5.62 -2.59 12.53
C ASP A 642 4.40 -3.28 13.11
N LEU A 643 3.48 -3.69 12.22
CA LEU A 643 2.28 -4.44 12.57
C LEU A 643 2.62 -5.93 12.67
N LYS A 644 2.34 -6.54 13.81
CA LYS A 644 2.72 -7.92 14.08
C LYS A 644 1.69 -8.94 13.60
N ILE A 645 0.40 -8.56 13.61
CA ILE A 645 -0.70 -9.46 13.23
C ILE A 645 -1.69 -8.83 12.26
N ALA A 646 -1.95 -7.53 12.36
CA ALA A 646 -2.86 -6.83 11.47
C ALA A 646 -2.20 -6.54 10.11
N ASN A 647 -3.02 -6.52 9.07
CA ASN A 647 -2.61 -6.12 7.74
C ASN A 647 -3.60 -5.09 7.20
N ILE A 648 -3.17 -3.85 7.05
CA ILE A 648 -4.03 -2.73 6.63
C ILE A 648 -4.72 -3.03 5.29
N ALA A 649 -4.04 -3.78 4.40
CA ALA A 649 -4.56 -4.16 3.10
C ALA A 649 -5.74 -5.14 3.17
N ARG A 650 -5.69 -6.08 4.10
CA ARG A 650 -6.67 -7.16 4.24
C ARG A 650 -7.72 -6.87 5.30
N ASP A 651 -7.37 -6.10 6.31
CA ASP A 651 -8.18 -5.86 7.49
C ASP A 651 -8.91 -4.50 7.44
N GLY A 652 -9.24 -3.98 6.24
CA GLY A 652 -9.80 -2.64 6.02
C GLY A 652 -11.07 -2.35 6.85
N GLN A 653 -11.94 -3.35 7.04
CA GLN A 653 -13.13 -3.19 7.89
C GLN A 653 -12.75 -2.99 9.37
N LEU A 654 -11.74 -3.71 9.86
CA LEU A 654 -11.22 -3.54 11.22
C LEU A 654 -10.51 -2.20 11.39
N VAL A 655 -9.80 -1.72 10.37
CA VAL A 655 -9.19 -0.37 10.38
C VAL A 655 -10.28 0.70 10.55
N GLN A 656 -11.37 0.61 9.78
CA GLN A 656 -12.48 1.56 9.89
C GLN A 656 -13.17 1.49 11.24
N LEU A 657 -13.41 0.29 11.75
CA LEU A 657 -14.00 0.07 13.08
C LEU A 657 -13.09 0.67 14.16
N ALA A 658 -11.79 0.36 14.13
CA ALA A 658 -10.81 0.86 15.06
C ALA A 658 -10.71 2.40 15.05
N ARG A 659 -10.82 3.02 13.86
CA ARG A 659 -10.84 4.47 13.72
C ARG A 659 -12.09 5.09 14.32
N ASN A 660 -13.26 4.53 14.07
CA ASN A 660 -14.53 5.05 14.61
C ASN A 660 -14.52 5.01 16.15
N GLU A 661 -14.08 3.90 16.73
CA GLU A 661 -13.92 3.74 18.17
C GLU A 661 -12.91 4.74 18.76
N ALA A 662 -11.77 4.91 18.11
CA ALA A 662 -10.75 5.84 18.53
C ALA A 662 -11.24 7.31 18.43
N GLN A 663 -12.00 7.65 17.41
CA GLN A 663 -12.59 8.98 17.25
C GLN A 663 -13.61 9.26 18.36
N GLU A 664 -14.50 8.30 18.63
CA GLU A 664 -15.49 8.42 19.71
C GLU A 664 -14.83 8.65 21.08
N ILE A 665 -13.72 7.96 21.36
CA ILE A 665 -12.96 8.14 22.60
C ILE A 665 -12.39 9.56 22.68
N ILE A 666 -11.78 10.06 21.61
CA ILE A 666 -11.16 11.40 21.58
C ILE A 666 -12.25 12.49 21.67
N ASP A 667 -13.39 12.30 21.04
CA ASP A 667 -14.52 13.27 21.09
C ASP A 667 -15.11 13.37 22.51
N ASN A 668 -15.24 12.22 23.22
CA ASN A 668 -15.78 12.15 24.56
C ASN A 668 -14.74 12.46 25.65
N ASP A 669 -13.46 12.24 25.40
CA ASP A 669 -12.34 12.51 26.33
C ASP A 669 -11.22 13.31 25.66
N PRO A 670 -11.52 14.52 25.25
CA PRO A 670 -10.58 15.33 24.46
C PRO A 670 -9.32 15.77 25.23
N GLN A 671 -9.31 15.70 26.55
CA GLN A 671 -8.15 15.99 27.38
C GLN A 671 -7.35 14.75 27.78
N CYS A 672 -7.80 13.57 27.37
CA CYS A 672 -7.17 12.28 27.66
C CYS A 672 -7.00 12.00 29.17
N ASN A 673 -7.97 12.37 29.97
CA ASN A 673 -7.92 12.27 31.44
C ASN A 673 -9.14 11.64 32.10
N ALA A 674 -10.15 11.20 31.32
CA ALA A 674 -11.33 10.53 31.84
C ALA A 674 -10.94 9.22 32.56
N PRO A 675 -11.41 8.98 33.81
CA PRO A 675 -11.04 7.81 34.59
C PRO A 675 -11.35 6.47 33.90
N GLN A 676 -12.47 6.39 33.19
CA GLN A 676 -12.86 5.19 32.44
C GLN A 676 -11.89 4.83 31.30
N ASN A 677 -11.11 5.81 30.82
CA ASN A 677 -10.12 5.65 29.75
C ASN A 677 -8.68 5.58 30.27
N ALA A 678 -8.48 5.58 31.60
CA ALA A 678 -7.13 5.59 32.19
C ALA A 678 -6.25 4.43 31.69
N LEU A 679 -6.87 3.24 31.50
CA LEU A 679 -6.19 2.07 30.96
C LEU A 679 -5.61 2.35 29.54
N LEU A 680 -6.39 2.97 28.67
CA LEU A 680 -5.98 3.34 27.31
C LEU A 680 -4.80 4.28 27.33
N TRP A 681 -4.89 5.34 28.11
CA TRP A 681 -3.86 6.38 28.15
C TRP A 681 -2.55 5.86 28.72
N ASN A 682 -2.61 4.97 29.71
CA ASN A 682 -1.44 4.31 30.26
C ASN A 682 -0.79 3.38 29.24
N ARG A 683 -1.59 2.53 28.56
CA ARG A 683 -1.07 1.65 27.51
C ARG A 683 -0.46 2.43 26.34
N LEU A 684 -1.09 3.52 25.91
CA LEU A 684 -0.56 4.38 24.85
C LEU A 684 0.79 5.03 25.25
N LYS A 685 0.97 5.38 26.54
CA LYS A 685 2.25 5.91 27.06
C LYS A 685 3.34 4.82 27.05
N GLU A 686 3.01 3.58 27.38
CA GLU A 686 3.93 2.44 27.31
C GLU A 686 4.39 2.18 25.90
N LEU A 687 3.45 2.09 24.93
CA LEU A 687 3.75 1.88 23.52
C LEU A 687 4.66 2.97 22.92
N LYS A 688 4.55 4.22 23.40
CA LYS A 688 5.44 5.31 22.98
C LYS A 688 6.87 5.17 23.47
N LYS A 689 7.09 4.48 24.58
CA LYS A 689 8.44 4.27 25.12
C LYS A 689 9.20 3.17 24.41
N THR A 690 8.48 2.21 23.86
CA THR A 690 9.04 0.99 23.25
C THR A 690 9.15 1.05 21.74
N HIS A 691 8.32 1.85 21.08
CA HIS A 691 8.23 1.91 19.63
C HIS A 691 8.17 3.34 19.10
N ILE A 692 8.65 3.50 17.89
CA ILE A 692 8.72 4.65 16.99
C ILE A 692 7.73 5.78 17.35
N ASN A 693 8.22 6.99 17.34
CA ASN A 693 7.41 8.20 17.50
C ASN A 693 6.45 8.35 16.30
N TRP A 694 5.31 7.66 16.33
CA TRP A 694 4.24 7.71 15.32
C TRP A 694 3.76 9.14 15.01
N ALA A 695 4.00 10.07 15.93
CA ALA A 695 3.68 11.48 15.79
C ALA A 695 4.69 12.26 14.92
N ALA A 696 5.89 11.73 14.69
CA ALA A 696 6.90 12.38 13.85
C ALA A 696 6.76 12.01 12.36
N ILE A 697 5.79 11.17 12.04
CA ILE A 697 5.63 10.55 10.73
C ILE A 697 4.48 11.19 9.93
N SER A 698 3.61 11.97 10.57
CA SER A 698 2.52 12.72 9.92
C SER A 698 2.89 14.13 9.51
#